data_f6b0a989285bde215e9ade824a2a1e12
#
_entry.id   f6b0a989285bde215e9ade824a2a1e12
#
_cell.length_a   1.000
_cell.length_b   1.000
_cell.length_c   1.000
_cell.angle_alpha   90.00
_cell.angle_beta   90.00
_cell.angle_gamma   90.00
#
_symmetry.space_group_name_H-M   'P 1'
#
loop_
_entity.id
_entity.type
_entity.pdbx_description
1 polymer ?
#
loop_
_entity_poly.entity_id
_entity_poly.type
_entity_poly.pdbx_seq_one_letter_code
_entity_poly.pdbx_strand_id
1 'polypeptide(L)'
;MNPQHHFIGLSDQQVADSRAKYGINVLTPPPTTPLWKQFLEKFRDPLIIILLIAGVLSVAISIYEYIGLQQGAEVFFEPVGIFVAIFLATGLSFYFETQADKEFCVLNQVNDDEPVEVIRSGNHTQIAKRDVVVGDIVRIGIGCEIPADGELLVATQLSVDESTLTGEPLCHKTTDTALFDSKATYPSNRVLRGTKVMEGHALMQVTAVGDATENGKVYKAAQIDNSVKTPLSEQLDWLGLWVSRLSCSIGVAVIVARIVMYLAQYDFCFAEVDTLAFIAYILQTLMIAMTLVVVSVPEGLPMAVTLSLAYSMRRMLKTNNLVRKMHACETMGATTVICTDKTGTLTQNRMSVEEACFYRGGEDCKSIIDANKILLDSSDFSNEIKEGIAVNSTASLDFSNPAAPSVLGNPTEGALLLWLHANGVDYEALREEVKVVEELPFTTDRKYMATVVESALMPGKRMLYVKGAPEIVYDLCASTDGIPSKAAVDAQLKLYQQRAMRTLGFACQEIGDEKVIVDGTIHADKLRFLGITAIADPVRNEVPESIGECLNAGICVKIVTGDTAETAKEIGRQVGLWTDKDTDRNIISGPEFAALTDAQLDALVMDIKIIARARPMDKKRLVEALQRKNQVVAVTGDGTNDAPALKAAHVGLSMGDGTSVAKEASDITIIDNSFKSICKAVMWGRSLYQNIQRFLLFQLTVNVTACMLVLCGALMGTEAPLTVTQMLWINLIMDTFAAMALASLPPSEAVMNDRPRDRRAFIINRPMLAEIVGVGGFFFALLVALLYIFEHADIQQLTDIVRVQIGESSTVTPYELTLLFTIFVMTHFFYLFNARAFATHRSALHLKGCKGLIFISTLIFVTQVCMVELPGVQRFFNVVSLKPLDWLIIIVGSSFVLWIRELWSLLWNKK
;
A
#
# COMPACT_ATOMS: atom_id res chain seq x y z
N MET A 1 -13.73 -30.90 36.71
CA MET A 1 -12.45 -31.45 36.26
C MET A 1 -12.71 -32.45 35.17
N ASN A 2 -12.64 -32.07 33.91
CA ASN A 2 -12.65 -33.01 32.77
C ASN A 2 -11.23 -33.59 32.63
N PRO A 3 -11.10 -34.91 32.33
CA PRO A 3 -9.79 -35.50 32.12
C PRO A 3 -9.09 -34.80 30.97
N GLN A 4 -7.92 -34.19 31.23
CA GLN A 4 -7.07 -33.63 30.22
C GLN A 4 -6.66 -34.72 29.23
N HIS A 5 -7.23 -34.71 28.02
CA HIS A 5 -6.74 -35.51 26.93
C HIS A 5 -5.35 -34.97 26.52
N HIS A 6 -4.30 -35.63 27.01
CA HIS A 6 -2.93 -35.37 26.54
C HIS A 6 -2.81 -35.86 25.10
N PHE A 7 -2.92 -34.94 24.14
CA PHE A 7 -2.65 -35.24 22.75
C PHE A 7 -1.13 -35.14 22.52
N ILE A 8 -0.51 -36.22 22.08
CA ILE A 8 0.96 -36.25 21.85
C ILE A 8 1.34 -35.60 20.50
N GLY A 9 0.43 -35.66 19.50
CA GLY A 9 0.71 -35.19 18.15
C GLY A 9 1.75 -36.01 17.40
N LEU A 10 2.20 -35.55 16.24
CA LEU A 10 3.16 -36.26 15.38
C LEU A 10 4.59 -36.07 15.91
N SER A 11 5.43 -37.12 15.75
CA SER A 11 6.89 -37.02 15.92
C SER A 11 7.54 -36.44 14.66
N ASP A 12 8.77 -35.93 14.77
CA ASP A 12 9.49 -35.34 13.62
C ASP A 12 9.62 -36.29 12.43
N GLN A 13 9.79 -37.60 12.70
CA GLN A 13 9.85 -38.60 11.65
C GLN A 13 8.49 -38.78 10.94
N GLN A 14 7.43 -38.84 11.70
CA GLN A 14 6.05 -38.91 11.17
C GLN A 14 5.69 -37.66 10.36
N VAL A 15 6.16 -36.48 10.76
CA VAL A 15 6.01 -35.23 10.00
C VAL A 15 6.72 -35.35 8.65
N ALA A 16 7.96 -35.85 8.61
CA ALA A 16 8.72 -36.07 7.38
C ALA A 16 8.01 -37.06 6.44
N ASP A 17 7.51 -38.17 6.99
CA ASP A 17 6.78 -39.19 6.22
C ASP A 17 5.45 -38.66 5.68
N SER A 18 4.72 -37.90 6.48
CA SER A 18 3.47 -37.26 6.06
C SER A 18 3.71 -36.23 4.97
N ARG A 19 4.77 -35.41 5.09
CA ARG A 19 5.16 -34.44 4.06
C ARG A 19 5.54 -35.10 2.74
N ALA A 20 6.28 -36.22 2.79
CA ALA A 20 6.63 -36.97 1.61
C ALA A 20 5.41 -37.62 0.91
N LYS A 21 4.41 -38.03 1.68
CA LYS A 21 3.21 -38.72 1.16
C LYS A 21 2.12 -37.76 0.68
N TYR A 22 1.86 -36.68 1.39
CA TYR A 22 0.74 -35.78 1.14
C TYR A 22 1.14 -34.38 0.62
N GLY A 23 2.45 -34.08 0.58
CA GLY A 23 2.96 -32.78 0.13
C GLY A 23 2.97 -31.72 1.23
N ILE A 24 3.15 -30.47 0.79
CA ILE A 24 3.17 -29.26 1.64
C ILE A 24 1.81 -28.57 1.58
N ASN A 25 1.51 -27.76 2.60
CA ASN A 25 0.24 -27.05 2.69
C ASN A 25 0.23 -25.73 1.90
N VAL A 26 0.57 -25.80 0.60
CA VAL A 26 0.58 -24.67 -0.34
C VAL A 26 -0.40 -24.95 -1.47
N LEU A 27 -1.18 -23.96 -1.86
CA LEU A 27 -2.01 -24.05 -3.06
C LEU A 27 -1.10 -23.86 -4.28
N THR A 28 -1.19 -24.78 -5.24
CA THR A 28 -0.42 -24.68 -6.47
C THR A 28 -0.96 -23.51 -7.30
N PRO A 29 -0.17 -22.48 -7.61
CA PRO A 29 -0.62 -21.40 -8.46
C PRO A 29 -1.03 -21.94 -9.82
N PRO A 30 -1.98 -21.30 -10.53
CA PRO A 30 -2.41 -21.73 -11.85
C PRO A 30 -1.18 -21.87 -12.75
N PRO A 31 -1.15 -22.91 -13.66
CA PRO A 31 -0.02 -23.14 -14.52
C PRO A 31 0.20 -21.90 -15.37
N THR A 32 1.32 -21.23 -15.14
CA THR A 32 1.71 -20.07 -15.94
C THR A 32 1.89 -20.52 -17.37
N THR A 33 1.26 -19.83 -18.32
CA THR A 33 1.50 -20.07 -19.75
C THR A 33 3.01 -20.01 -20.02
N PRO A 34 3.58 -20.91 -20.84
CA PRO A 34 5.02 -20.88 -21.13
C PRO A 34 5.46 -19.49 -21.61
N LEU A 35 6.61 -19.00 -21.18
CA LEU A 35 7.11 -17.67 -21.49
C LEU A 35 7.10 -17.34 -22.98
N TRP A 36 7.43 -18.33 -23.85
CA TRP A 36 7.38 -18.13 -25.29
C TRP A 36 5.96 -17.89 -25.83
N LYS A 37 4.93 -18.48 -25.21
CA LYS A 37 3.54 -18.26 -25.60
C LYS A 37 3.05 -16.90 -25.16
N GLN A 38 3.40 -16.48 -23.91
CA GLN A 38 3.14 -15.13 -23.43
C GLN A 38 3.81 -14.07 -24.31
N PHE A 39 5.07 -14.32 -24.73
CA PHE A 39 5.78 -13.45 -25.66
C PHE A 39 5.05 -13.37 -27.03
N LEU A 40 4.59 -14.48 -27.61
CA LEU A 40 3.83 -14.47 -28.85
C LEU A 40 2.46 -13.78 -28.72
N GLU A 41 1.83 -13.84 -27.55
CA GLU A 41 0.57 -13.13 -27.30
C GLU A 41 0.74 -11.61 -27.40
N LYS A 42 1.92 -11.07 -27.11
CA LYS A 42 2.21 -9.63 -27.27
C LYS A 42 2.09 -9.17 -28.73
N PHE A 43 2.35 -10.03 -29.70
CA PHE A 43 2.16 -9.69 -31.12
C PHE A 43 0.69 -9.56 -31.55
N ARG A 44 -0.27 -9.83 -30.64
CA ARG A 44 -1.70 -9.56 -30.87
C ARG A 44 -2.08 -8.14 -30.44
N ASP A 45 -1.17 -7.39 -29.85
CA ASP A 45 -1.41 -5.99 -29.52
C ASP A 45 -1.70 -5.20 -30.80
N PRO A 46 -2.80 -4.44 -30.87
CA PRO A 46 -3.15 -3.65 -32.06
C PRO A 46 -2.04 -2.71 -32.51
N LEU A 47 -1.24 -2.19 -31.59
CA LEU A 47 -0.12 -1.29 -31.87
C LEU A 47 1.02 -2.01 -32.58
N ILE A 48 1.37 -3.21 -32.10
CA ILE A 48 2.40 -4.05 -32.72
C ILE A 48 1.94 -4.54 -34.09
N ILE A 49 0.63 -4.82 -34.26
CA ILE A 49 0.06 -5.18 -35.56
C ILE A 49 0.24 -4.04 -36.57
N ILE A 50 0.00 -2.80 -36.18
CA ILE A 50 0.23 -1.62 -37.02
C ILE A 50 1.70 -1.54 -37.45
N LEU A 51 2.63 -1.74 -36.52
CA LEU A 51 4.07 -1.76 -36.83
C LEU A 51 4.48 -2.89 -37.75
N LEU A 52 3.89 -4.09 -37.59
CA LEU A 52 4.11 -5.22 -38.51
C LEU A 52 3.60 -4.91 -39.91
N ILE A 53 2.43 -4.27 -40.04
CA ILE A 53 1.90 -3.81 -41.32
C ILE A 53 2.87 -2.80 -41.96
N ALA A 54 3.40 -1.85 -41.16
CA ALA A 54 4.42 -0.89 -41.63
C ALA A 54 5.69 -1.59 -42.14
N GLY A 55 6.17 -2.59 -41.40
CA GLY A 55 7.35 -3.38 -41.80
C GLY A 55 7.12 -4.14 -43.10
N VAL A 56 5.95 -4.79 -43.26
CA VAL A 56 5.59 -5.49 -44.51
C VAL A 56 5.50 -4.53 -45.68
N LEU A 57 4.90 -3.35 -45.46
CA LEU A 57 4.81 -2.31 -46.51
C LEU A 57 6.21 -1.78 -46.88
N SER A 58 7.09 -1.54 -45.92
CA SER A 58 8.48 -1.14 -46.16
C SER A 58 9.23 -2.21 -47.01
N VAL A 59 9.02 -3.51 -46.72
CA VAL A 59 9.58 -4.59 -47.57
C VAL A 59 9.07 -4.49 -49.01
N ALA A 60 7.76 -4.24 -49.20
CA ALA A 60 7.16 -4.14 -50.52
C ALA A 60 7.73 -2.94 -51.30
N ILE A 61 7.95 -1.81 -50.62
CA ILE A 61 8.60 -0.61 -51.22
C ILE A 61 10.06 -0.93 -51.60
N SER A 62 10.82 -1.52 -50.70
CA SER A 62 12.21 -1.88 -50.96
C SER A 62 12.37 -2.90 -52.13
N ILE A 63 11.43 -3.84 -52.28
CA ILE A 63 11.37 -4.74 -53.44
C ILE A 63 11.14 -3.94 -54.74
N TYR A 64 10.20 -2.98 -54.69
CA TYR A 64 9.91 -2.10 -55.82
C TYR A 64 11.14 -1.23 -56.22
N GLU A 65 11.82 -0.63 -55.26
CA GLU A 65 13.02 0.18 -55.42
C GLU A 65 14.18 -0.65 -55.97
N TYR A 66 14.37 -1.89 -55.49
CA TYR A 66 15.43 -2.79 -55.92
C TYR A 66 15.18 -3.30 -57.33
N ILE A 67 13.94 -3.75 -57.69
CA ILE A 67 13.62 -4.36 -58.99
C ILE A 67 13.26 -3.27 -60.02
N GLY A 68 12.42 -2.29 -59.63
CA GLY A 68 11.87 -1.27 -60.55
C GLY A 68 12.82 -0.12 -60.81
N LEU A 69 13.48 0.40 -59.76
CA LEU A 69 14.39 1.52 -59.86
C LEU A 69 15.87 1.13 -59.90
N GLN A 70 16.17 -0.18 -59.86
CA GLN A 70 17.53 -0.74 -59.89
C GLN A 70 18.48 -0.18 -58.85
N GLN A 71 17.94 0.21 -57.68
CA GLN A 71 18.75 0.63 -56.55
C GLN A 71 19.53 -0.55 -55.95
N GLY A 72 20.60 -0.26 -55.18
CA GLY A 72 21.39 -1.31 -54.54
C GLY A 72 20.65 -2.08 -53.42
N ALA A 73 21.21 -3.19 -52.96
CA ALA A 73 20.62 -3.97 -51.84
C ALA A 73 20.51 -3.18 -50.53
N GLU A 74 21.03 -1.97 -50.45
CA GLU A 74 20.97 -1.09 -49.26
C GLU A 74 19.56 -0.69 -48.89
N VAL A 75 18.60 -0.66 -49.83
CA VAL A 75 17.16 -0.38 -49.58
C VAL A 75 16.52 -1.35 -48.61
N PHE A 76 17.06 -2.56 -48.39
CA PHE A 76 16.55 -3.53 -47.43
C PHE A 76 16.98 -3.27 -45.99
N PHE A 77 17.88 -2.34 -45.73
CA PHE A 77 18.29 -2.05 -44.35
C PHE A 77 17.15 -1.43 -43.51
N GLU A 78 16.32 -0.60 -44.12
CA GLU A 78 15.19 0.05 -43.40
C GLU A 78 14.16 -0.96 -42.95
N PRO A 79 13.58 -1.85 -43.80
CA PRO A 79 12.65 -2.91 -43.35
C PRO A 79 13.26 -3.82 -42.30
N VAL A 80 14.53 -4.23 -42.47
CA VAL A 80 15.23 -5.05 -41.45
C VAL A 80 15.33 -4.30 -40.13
N GLY A 81 15.66 -2.98 -40.17
CA GLY A 81 15.70 -2.11 -39.00
C GLY A 81 14.34 -2.06 -38.28
N ILE A 82 13.24 -1.94 -39.03
CA ILE A 82 11.88 -1.93 -38.47
C ILE A 82 11.58 -3.25 -37.74
N PHE A 83 11.84 -4.42 -38.36
CA PHE A 83 11.59 -5.72 -37.70
C PHE A 83 12.47 -5.94 -36.48
N VAL A 84 13.75 -5.57 -36.54
CA VAL A 84 14.67 -5.64 -35.39
C VAL A 84 14.18 -4.74 -34.27
N ALA A 85 13.73 -3.52 -34.57
CA ALA A 85 13.21 -2.60 -33.57
C ALA A 85 11.92 -3.12 -32.92
N ILE A 86 10.97 -3.68 -33.72
CA ILE A 86 9.75 -4.31 -33.20
C ILE A 86 10.10 -5.46 -32.25
N PHE A 87 11.05 -6.32 -32.63
CA PHE A 87 11.45 -7.46 -31.81
C PHE A 87 12.11 -7.00 -30.51
N LEU A 88 12.97 -5.99 -30.55
CA LEU A 88 13.61 -5.42 -29.38
C LEU A 88 12.59 -4.72 -28.46
N ALA A 89 11.66 -3.92 -29.02
CA ALA A 89 10.60 -3.25 -28.29
C ALA A 89 9.71 -4.25 -27.52
N THR A 90 9.21 -5.25 -28.26
CA THR A 90 8.36 -6.30 -27.70
C THR A 90 9.13 -7.12 -26.66
N GLY A 91 10.40 -7.47 -26.95
CA GLY A 91 11.26 -8.23 -26.04
C GLY A 91 11.55 -7.48 -24.74
N LEU A 92 11.86 -6.19 -24.84
CA LEU A 92 12.17 -5.34 -23.68
C LEU A 92 10.91 -5.13 -22.81
N SER A 93 9.77 -4.83 -23.42
CA SER A 93 8.49 -4.71 -22.75
C SER A 93 8.13 -6.01 -22.01
N PHE A 94 8.24 -7.16 -22.68
CA PHE A 94 8.00 -8.47 -22.10
C PHE A 94 8.94 -8.78 -20.94
N TYR A 95 10.23 -8.47 -21.07
CA TYR A 95 11.22 -8.66 -19.99
C TYR A 95 10.85 -7.86 -18.74
N PHE A 96 10.53 -6.57 -18.88
CA PHE A 96 10.19 -5.72 -17.73
C PHE A 96 8.86 -6.13 -17.08
N GLU A 97 7.86 -6.52 -17.85
CA GLU A 97 6.59 -7.02 -17.33
C GLU A 97 6.78 -8.33 -16.54
N THR A 98 7.53 -9.28 -17.12
CA THR A 98 7.86 -10.53 -16.42
C THR A 98 8.67 -10.28 -15.14
N GLN A 99 9.55 -9.29 -15.15
CA GLN A 99 10.32 -8.93 -13.95
C GLN A 99 9.42 -8.29 -12.88
N ALA A 100 8.47 -7.43 -13.27
CA ALA A 100 7.50 -6.83 -12.36
C ALA A 100 6.59 -7.89 -11.73
N ASP A 101 6.12 -8.85 -12.52
CA ASP A 101 5.28 -9.97 -12.03
C ASP A 101 6.05 -10.86 -11.05
N LYS A 102 7.33 -11.15 -11.30
CA LYS A 102 8.18 -11.89 -10.38
C LYS A 102 8.36 -11.16 -9.04
N GLU A 103 8.63 -9.86 -9.07
CA GLU A 103 8.74 -9.04 -7.84
C GLU A 103 7.43 -9.08 -7.04
N PHE A 104 6.28 -9.01 -7.70
CA PHE A 104 4.97 -9.14 -7.06
C PHE A 104 4.74 -10.52 -6.44
N CYS A 105 5.07 -11.59 -7.14
CA CYS A 105 4.94 -12.95 -6.61
C CYS A 105 5.81 -13.17 -5.37
N VAL A 106 7.05 -12.67 -5.35
CA VAL A 106 7.95 -12.77 -4.20
C VAL A 106 7.39 -12.02 -2.99
N LEU A 107 6.79 -10.85 -3.19
CA LEU A 107 6.16 -10.06 -2.10
C LEU A 107 4.95 -10.77 -1.51
N ASN A 108 4.17 -11.49 -2.32
CA ASN A 108 2.99 -12.23 -1.85
C ASN A 108 3.32 -13.55 -1.15
N GLN A 109 4.47 -14.16 -1.41
CA GLN A 109 4.91 -15.38 -0.71
C GLN A 109 5.17 -15.15 0.79
N VAL A 110 5.42 -13.93 1.22
CA VAL A 110 5.58 -13.58 2.65
C VAL A 110 4.30 -13.82 3.45
N ASN A 111 3.13 -13.91 2.81
CA ASN A 111 1.84 -14.14 3.47
C ASN A 111 1.59 -15.61 3.88
N ASP A 112 2.24 -16.58 3.24
CA ASP A 112 2.05 -18.00 3.56
C ASP A 112 2.85 -18.45 4.80
N ASP A 113 3.61 -17.56 5.42
CA ASP A 113 4.40 -17.78 6.63
C ASP A 113 3.66 -17.40 7.93
N GLU A 114 2.33 -17.23 7.92
CA GLU A 114 1.55 -17.02 9.15
C GLU A 114 1.80 -18.17 10.15
N PRO A 115 2.11 -17.82 11.43
CA PRO A 115 2.37 -18.83 12.45
C PRO A 115 1.08 -19.55 12.85
N VAL A 116 1.14 -20.87 12.87
CA VAL A 116 0.05 -21.76 13.30
C VAL A 116 0.52 -22.53 14.52
N GLU A 117 -0.30 -22.56 15.57
CA GLU A 117 0.00 -23.32 16.79
C GLU A 117 -0.36 -24.80 16.61
N VAL A 118 0.62 -25.68 16.72
CA VAL A 118 0.47 -27.12 16.58
C VAL A 118 1.00 -27.86 17.80
N ILE A 119 0.43 -29.04 18.05
CA ILE A 119 0.94 -29.96 19.08
C ILE A 119 1.73 -31.05 18.37
N ARG A 120 3.06 -31.10 18.62
CA ARG A 120 3.96 -32.14 18.12
C ARG A 120 4.81 -32.69 19.27
N SER A 121 4.95 -33.99 19.35
CA SER A 121 5.73 -34.69 20.40
C SER A 121 5.32 -34.24 21.83
N GLY A 122 4.05 -33.90 22.05
CA GLY A 122 3.52 -33.42 23.33
C GLY A 122 3.78 -31.94 23.63
N ASN A 123 4.50 -31.21 22.78
CA ASN A 123 4.80 -29.81 22.96
C ASN A 123 3.98 -28.91 22.04
N HIS A 124 3.56 -27.74 22.54
CA HIS A 124 2.98 -26.68 21.74
C HIS A 124 4.08 -25.94 20.99
N THR A 125 4.00 -25.91 19.67
CA THR A 125 5.00 -25.28 18.81
C THR A 125 4.31 -24.40 17.78
N GLN A 126 4.89 -23.25 17.46
CA GLN A 126 4.45 -22.43 16.36
C GLN A 126 5.22 -22.78 15.10
N ILE A 127 4.52 -23.10 14.02
CA ILE A 127 5.10 -23.40 12.70
C ILE A 127 4.46 -22.50 11.63
N ALA A 128 5.12 -22.33 10.49
CA ALA A 128 4.53 -21.64 9.37
C ALA A 128 3.35 -22.43 8.79
N LYS A 129 2.29 -21.75 8.34
CA LYS A 129 1.09 -22.36 7.72
C LYS A 129 1.42 -23.36 6.62
N ARG A 130 2.47 -23.10 5.82
CA ARG A 130 2.96 -24.00 4.77
C ARG A 130 3.54 -25.32 5.29
N ASP A 131 3.99 -25.34 6.54
CA ASP A 131 4.65 -26.50 7.17
C ASP A 131 3.69 -27.43 7.93
N VAL A 132 2.40 -27.11 7.91
CA VAL A 132 1.34 -27.98 8.42
C VAL A 132 1.21 -29.22 7.54
N VAL A 133 1.15 -30.41 8.15
CA VAL A 133 1.04 -31.69 7.43
C VAL A 133 -0.20 -32.47 7.88
N VAL A 134 -0.63 -33.43 7.07
CA VAL A 134 -1.75 -34.33 7.42
C VAL A 134 -1.40 -35.11 8.69
N GLY A 135 -2.32 -35.10 9.67
CA GLY A 135 -2.16 -35.73 10.98
C GLY A 135 -1.69 -34.78 12.08
N ASP A 136 -1.26 -33.56 11.77
CA ASP A 136 -0.97 -32.53 12.77
C ASP A 136 -2.21 -32.20 13.61
N ILE A 137 -2.01 -31.91 14.89
CA ILE A 137 -3.04 -31.39 15.78
C ILE A 137 -2.85 -29.88 15.89
N VAL A 138 -3.82 -29.13 15.37
CA VAL A 138 -3.79 -27.67 15.29
C VAL A 138 -4.76 -27.10 16.32
N ARG A 139 -4.32 -26.07 17.06
CA ARG A 139 -5.18 -25.28 17.92
C ARG A 139 -5.74 -24.09 17.11
N ILE A 140 -7.07 -23.96 17.12
CA ILE A 140 -7.78 -22.86 16.46
C ILE A 140 -8.62 -22.08 17.49
N GLY A 141 -8.65 -20.77 17.34
CA GLY A 141 -9.39 -19.86 18.23
C GLY A 141 -9.98 -18.68 17.48
N ILE A 142 -10.69 -17.83 18.20
CA ILE A 142 -11.39 -16.66 17.66
C ILE A 142 -10.44 -15.82 16.79
N GLY A 143 -10.88 -15.49 15.58
CA GLY A 143 -10.14 -14.64 14.64
C GLY A 143 -9.08 -15.35 13.81
N CYS A 144 -8.84 -16.67 14.06
CA CYS A 144 -7.93 -17.47 13.26
C CYS A 144 -8.57 -17.94 11.96
N GLU A 145 -7.82 -17.96 10.88
CA GLU A 145 -8.15 -18.70 9.68
C GLU A 145 -7.74 -20.16 9.85
N ILE A 146 -8.61 -21.07 9.43
CA ILE A 146 -8.33 -22.51 9.50
C ILE A 146 -7.29 -22.87 8.44
N PRO A 147 -6.10 -23.38 8.83
CA PRO A 147 -4.95 -23.51 7.94
C PRO A 147 -5.06 -24.64 6.93
N ALA A 148 -5.83 -25.67 7.25
CA ALA A 148 -6.00 -26.90 6.46
C ALA A 148 -7.35 -27.54 6.75
N ASP A 149 -7.82 -28.48 5.94
CA ASP A 149 -9.03 -29.23 6.27
C ASP A 149 -8.75 -30.21 7.41
N GLY A 150 -9.67 -30.30 8.37
CA GLY A 150 -9.49 -31.15 9.53
C GLY A 150 -10.77 -31.62 10.17
N GLU A 151 -10.62 -32.56 11.09
CA GLU A 151 -11.68 -33.07 11.94
C GLU A 151 -11.47 -32.60 13.38
N LEU A 152 -12.53 -32.16 14.03
CA LEU A 152 -12.49 -31.65 15.40
C LEU A 152 -12.26 -32.77 16.39
N LEU A 153 -11.26 -32.65 17.24
CA LEU A 153 -10.98 -33.51 18.37
C LEU A 153 -11.69 -33.02 19.64
N VAL A 154 -11.66 -31.69 19.83
CA VAL A 154 -12.32 -30.99 20.95
C VAL A 154 -12.86 -29.66 20.40
N ALA A 155 -14.09 -29.30 20.74
CA ALA A 155 -14.68 -28.01 20.38
C ALA A 155 -15.45 -27.43 21.58
N THR A 156 -15.27 -26.13 21.83
CA THR A 156 -15.97 -25.38 22.88
C THR A 156 -16.63 -24.18 22.23
N GLN A 157 -17.97 -24.23 22.09
CA GLN A 157 -18.80 -23.17 21.51
C GLN A 157 -18.25 -22.64 20.17
N LEU A 158 -17.79 -23.56 19.31
CA LEU A 158 -17.14 -23.20 18.06
C LEU A 158 -18.17 -22.80 17.00
N SER A 159 -18.05 -21.58 16.49
CA SER A 159 -18.78 -21.07 15.33
C SER A 159 -17.79 -20.63 14.26
N VAL A 160 -18.01 -21.06 13.01
CA VAL A 160 -17.11 -20.84 11.88
C VAL A 160 -17.88 -20.17 10.74
N ASP A 161 -17.28 -19.15 10.12
CA ASP A 161 -17.79 -18.54 8.90
C ASP A 161 -17.33 -19.38 7.70
N GLU A 162 -18.27 -20.09 7.09
CA GLU A 162 -18.04 -20.90 5.88
C GLU A 162 -18.58 -20.23 4.59
N SER A 163 -18.96 -18.93 4.67
CA SER A 163 -19.58 -18.22 3.54
C SER A 163 -18.77 -18.23 2.25
N THR A 164 -17.45 -18.33 2.34
CA THR A 164 -16.54 -18.41 1.19
C THR A 164 -16.66 -19.73 0.41
N LEU A 165 -17.12 -20.81 1.06
CA LEU A 165 -17.23 -22.14 0.45
C LEU A 165 -18.68 -22.58 0.29
N THR A 166 -19.55 -22.28 1.26
CA THR A 166 -20.94 -22.77 1.29
C THR A 166 -21.98 -21.68 1.07
N GLY A 167 -21.60 -20.42 1.24
CA GLY A 167 -22.52 -19.27 1.27
C GLY A 167 -23.19 -19.05 2.64
N GLU A 168 -22.92 -19.89 3.63
CA GLU A 168 -23.50 -19.81 4.98
C GLU A 168 -22.57 -19.03 5.92
N PRO A 169 -23.01 -17.87 6.47
CA PRO A 169 -22.14 -16.95 7.20
C PRO A 169 -21.80 -17.39 8.62
N LEU A 170 -22.51 -18.37 9.18
CA LEU A 170 -22.25 -18.88 10.54
C LEU A 170 -22.67 -20.32 10.66
N CYS A 171 -21.70 -21.22 10.82
CA CYS A 171 -21.90 -22.66 11.04
C CYS A 171 -21.44 -23.05 12.44
N HIS A 172 -22.33 -23.61 13.26
CA HIS A 172 -21.94 -24.16 14.54
C HIS A 172 -21.26 -25.51 14.34
N LYS A 173 -20.08 -25.67 14.92
CA LYS A 173 -19.28 -26.89 14.86
C LYS A 173 -19.16 -27.55 16.22
N THR A 174 -19.32 -28.86 16.24
CA THR A 174 -19.31 -29.64 17.46
C THR A 174 -18.76 -31.05 17.23
N THR A 175 -18.24 -31.66 18.29
CA THR A 175 -17.86 -33.08 18.34
C THR A 175 -18.97 -34.00 18.83
N ASP A 176 -20.06 -33.44 19.37
CA ASP A 176 -21.22 -34.20 19.86
C ASP A 176 -22.14 -34.58 18.69
N THR A 177 -22.18 -35.87 18.39
CA THR A 177 -23.00 -36.43 17.31
C THR A 177 -24.49 -36.18 17.47
N ALA A 178 -24.98 -35.96 18.70
CA ALA A 178 -26.38 -35.64 18.97
C ALA A 178 -26.76 -34.22 18.51
N LEU A 179 -25.78 -33.32 18.36
CA LEU A 179 -25.98 -31.95 17.99
C LEU A 179 -25.59 -31.67 16.51
N PHE A 180 -25.35 -32.72 15.72
CA PHE A 180 -25.00 -32.54 14.31
C PHE A 180 -26.18 -31.99 13.52
N ASP A 181 -25.89 -30.90 12.74
CA ASP A 181 -26.88 -30.39 11.79
C ASP A 181 -26.93 -31.27 10.55
N SER A 182 -28.06 -31.94 10.38
CA SER A 182 -28.30 -32.83 9.22
C SER A 182 -28.49 -32.08 7.88
N LYS A 183 -28.68 -30.76 7.95
CA LYS A 183 -28.86 -29.89 6.76
C LYS A 183 -27.60 -29.16 6.35
N ALA A 184 -26.54 -29.18 7.19
CA ALA A 184 -25.29 -28.52 6.88
C ALA A 184 -24.62 -29.14 5.64
N THR A 185 -24.03 -28.33 4.80
CA THR A 185 -23.31 -28.76 3.58
C THR A 185 -22.12 -29.66 3.91
N TYR A 186 -21.45 -29.41 5.04
CA TYR A 186 -20.37 -30.25 5.57
C TYR A 186 -20.67 -30.71 7.00
N PRO A 187 -20.20 -31.89 7.40
CA PRO A 187 -20.43 -32.41 8.73
C PRO A 187 -20.02 -31.44 9.83
N SER A 188 -20.79 -31.37 10.94
CA SER A 188 -20.54 -30.43 12.03
C SER A 188 -19.21 -30.66 12.78
N ASN A 189 -18.56 -31.82 12.63
CA ASN A 189 -17.25 -32.14 13.17
C ASN A 189 -16.10 -31.85 12.22
N ARG A 190 -16.35 -31.33 10.99
CA ARG A 190 -15.31 -30.94 10.03
C ARG A 190 -15.18 -29.44 9.95
N VAL A 191 -13.92 -29.00 9.82
CA VAL A 191 -13.53 -27.61 9.55
C VAL A 191 -12.70 -27.56 8.29
N LEU A 192 -12.84 -26.49 7.53
CA LEU A 192 -12.32 -26.38 6.17
C LEU A 192 -11.29 -25.27 6.06
N ARG A 193 -10.25 -25.48 5.26
CA ARG A 193 -9.21 -24.48 4.97
C ARG A 193 -9.80 -23.17 4.44
N GLY A 194 -9.33 -22.04 4.97
CA GLY A 194 -9.72 -20.70 4.52
C GLY A 194 -11.06 -20.23 5.10
N THR A 195 -11.71 -21.02 5.94
CA THR A 195 -12.85 -20.60 6.76
C THR A 195 -12.36 -19.97 8.07
N LYS A 196 -13.23 -19.23 8.77
CA LYS A 196 -12.80 -18.33 9.85
C LYS A 196 -13.53 -18.65 11.14
N VAL A 197 -12.78 -18.72 12.24
CA VAL A 197 -13.35 -18.93 13.57
C VAL A 197 -13.93 -17.61 14.06
N MET A 198 -15.26 -17.56 14.23
CA MET A 198 -15.99 -16.38 14.71
C MET A 198 -16.17 -16.40 16.23
N GLU A 199 -16.42 -17.57 16.81
CA GLU A 199 -16.60 -17.76 18.25
C GLU A 199 -15.99 -19.08 18.70
N GLY A 200 -15.58 -19.15 19.99
CA GLY A 200 -15.09 -20.36 20.62
C GLY A 200 -13.64 -20.71 20.27
N HIS A 201 -13.27 -21.94 20.61
CA HIS A 201 -11.94 -22.50 20.32
C HIS A 201 -12.04 -24.03 20.16
N ALA A 202 -11.07 -24.63 19.45
CA ALA A 202 -11.03 -26.05 19.23
C ALA A 202 -9.61 -26.60 18.99
N LEU A 203 -9.48 -27.92 19.13
CA LEU A 203 -8.37 -28.71 18.62
C LEU A 203 -8.86 -29.52 17.43
N MET A 204 -8.17 -29.42 16.30
CA MET A 204 -8.49 -30.17 15.09
C MET A 204 -7.30 -31.05 14.65
N GLN A 205 -7.59 -32.21 14.10
CA GLN A 205 -6.61 -33.04 13.41
C GLN A 205 -6.69 -32.80 11.92
N VAL A 206 -5.55 -32.46 11.28
CA VAL A 206 -5.48 -32.17 9.84
C VAL A 206 -5.72 -33.44 9.03
N THR A 207 -6.68 -33.39 8.10
CA THR A 207 -7.04 -34.50 7.22
C THR A 207 -6.60 -34.28 5.76
N ALA A 208 -6.52 -33.02 5.30
CA ALA A 208 -6.03 -32.70 3.96
C ALA A 208 -5.29 -31.36 3.96
N VAL A 209 -4.26 -31.24 3.10
CA VAL A 209 -3.40 -30.06 2.95
C VAL A 209 -3.33 -29.62 1.49
N GLY A 210 -2.99 -28.34 1.26
CA GLY A 210 -2.75 -27.76 -0.06
C GLY A 210 -3.92 -27.96 -1.04
N ASP A 211 -3.60 -28.41 -2.22
CA ASP A 211 -4.58 -28.63 -3.30
C ASP A 211 -5.62 -29.74 -3.03
N ALA A 212 -5.36 -30.61 -2.04
CA ALA A 212 -6.29 -31.66 -1.67
C ALA A 212 -7.43 -31.17 -0.77
N THR A 213 -7.35 -29.96 -0.22
CA THR A 213 -8.40 -29.32 0.58
C THR A 213 -9.60 -28.94 -0.30
N GLU A 214 -10.80 -28.77 0.32
CA GLU A 214 -11.98 -28.30 -0.41
C GLU A 214 -11.75 -26.94 -1.05
N ASN A 215 -11.11 -26.01 -0.32
CA ASN A 215 -10.72 -24.72 -0.86
C ASN A 215 -9.72 -24.88 -2.03
N GLY A 216 -8.76 -25.81 -1.94
CA GLY A 216 -7.82 -26.12 -3.04
C GLY A 216 -8.52 -26.61 -4.30
N LYS A 217 -9.54 -27.44 -4.17
CA LYS A 217 -10.38 -27.91 -5.30
C LYS A 217 -11.15 -26.78 -5.96
N VAL A 218 -11.75 -25.89 -5.15
CA VAL A 218 -12.44 -24.68 -5.63
C VAL A 218 -11.45 -23.73 -6.32
N TYR A 219 -10.29 -23.51 -5.74
CA TYR A 219 -9.24 -22.67 -6.31
C TYR A 219 -8.77 -23.18 -7.69
N LYS A 220 -8.58 -24.49 -7.84
CA LYS A 220 -8.28 -25.11 -9.15
C LYS A 220 -9.40 -24.96 -10.16
N ALA A 221 -10.66 -25.08 -9.70
CA ALA A 221 -11.83 -24.98 -10.58
C ALA A 221 -12.14 -23.54 -11.00
N ALA A 222 -11.86 -22.57 -10.12
CA ALA A 222 -12.28 -21.19 -10.30
C ALA A 222 -11.33 -20.35 -11.15
N GLN A 223 -10.09 -20.81 -11.48
CA GLN A 223 -9.07 -20.06 -12.26
C GLN A 223 -9.41 -18.57 -12.41
N ILE A 224 -9.47 -17.85 -11.29
CA ILE A 224 -9.91 -16.46 -11.27
C ILE A 224 -8.77 -15.62 -11.80
N ASP A 225 -9.02 -14.97 -12.93
CA ASP A 225 -8.17 -13.93 -13.50
C ASP A 225 -8.15 -12.73 -12.54
N ASN A 226 -7.07 -12.58 -11.79
CA ASN A 226 -6.85 -11.49 -10.81
C ASN A 226 -6.44 -10.17 -11.48
N SER A 227 -6.59 -10.03 -12.79
CA SER A 227 -6.27 -8.81 -13.54
C SER A 227 -7.32 -7.71 -13.37
N VAL A 228 -7.57 -7.27 -12.14
CA VAL A 228 -8.38 -6.06 -11.92
C VAL A 228 -7.54 -4.85 -12.33
N LYS A 229 -7.92 -4.21 -13.45
CA LYS A 229 -7.26 -2.98 -13.92
C LYS A 229 -7.44 -1.87 -12.90
N THR A 230 -6.37 -1.08 -12.68
CA THR A 230 -6.46 0.10 -11.83
C THR A 230 -7.21 1.22 -12.55
N PRO A 231 -7.87 2.17 -11.81
CA PRO A 231 -8.51 3.34 -12.43
C PRO A 231 -7.53 4.15 -13.31
N LEU A 232 -6.27 4.20 -12.92
CA LEU A 232 -5.22 4.84 -13.69
C LEU A 232 -4.95 4.09 -14.99
N SER A 233 -4.84 2.75 -14.95
CA SER A 233 -4.66 1.94 -16.16
C SER A 233 -5.81 2.13 -17.15
N GLU A 234 -7.06 2.23 -16.67
CA GLU A 234 -8.22 2.50 -17.53
C GLU A 234 -8.13 3.88 -18.20
N GLN A 235 -7.73 4.93 -17.45
CA GLN A 235 -7.53 6.26 -18.01
C GLN A 235 -6.43 6.27 -19.07
N LEU A 236 -5.36 5.52 -18.86
CA LEU A 236 -4.22 5.44 -19.77
C LEU A 236 -4.55 4.64 -21.04
N ASP A 237 -5.28 3.53 -20.90
CA ASP A 237 -5.81 2.76 -22.03
C ASP A 237 -6.71 3.66 -22.92
N TRP A 238 -7.60 4.44 -22.27
CA TRP A 238 -8.46 5.39 -22.98
C TRP A 238 -7.64 6.48 -23.70
N LEU A 239 -6.61 7.03 -23.03
CA LEU A 239 -5.70 8.02 -23.63
C LEU A 239 -4.98 7.44 -24.84
N GLY A 240 -4.43 6.22 -24.72
CA GLY A 240 -3.75 5.52 -25.82
C GLY A 240 -4.67 5.32 -27.02
N LEU A 241 -5.90 4.87 -26.79
CA LEU A 241 -6.89 4.71 -27.87
C LEU A 241 -7.26 6.05 -28.54
N TRP A 242 -7.37 7.12 -27.76
CA TRP A 242 -7.71 8.45 -28.28
C TRP A 242 -6.57 9.02 -29.14
N VAL A 243 -5.33 8.92 -28.67
CA VAL A 243 -4.14 9.35 -29.39
C VAL A 243 -4.01 8.54 -30.69
N SER A 244 -4.18 7.22 -30.65
CA SER A 244 -4.12 6.36 -31.84
C SER A 244 -5.18 6.73 -32.88
N ARG A 245 -6.43 6.97 -32.46
CA ARG A 245 -7.51 7.39 -33.36
C ARG A 245 -7.22 8.74 -34.02
N LEU A 246 -6.74 9.70 -33.23
CA LEU A 246 -6.36 11.04 -33.72
C LEU A 246 -5.26 10.94 -34.77
N SER A 247 -4.24 10.14 -34.49
CA SER A 247 -3.08 9.95 -35.40
C SER A 247 -3.47 9.24 -36.69
N CYS A 248 -4.28 8.20 -36.62
CA CYS A 248 -4.83 7.57 -37.83
C CYS A 248 -5.63 8.57 -38.66
N SER A 249 -6.44 9.43 -38.02
CA SER A 249 -7.20 10.46 -38.73
C SER A 249 -6.30 11.49 -39.41
N ILE A 250 -5.23 11.92 -38.73
CA ILE A 250 -4.21 12.83 -39.30
C ILE A 250 -3.47 12.13 -40.44
N GLY A 251 -3.09 10.86 -40.28
CA GLY A 251 -2.42 10.07 -41.33
C GLY A 251 -3.27 9.98 -42.62
N VAL A 252 -4.56 9.70 -42.50
CA VAL A 252 -5.50 9.69 -43.64
C VAL A 252 -5.57 11.09 -44.27
N ALA A 253 -5.67 12.15 -43.45
CA ALA A 253 -5.71 13.52 -43.97
C ALA A 253 -4.44 13.87 -44.75
N VAL A 254 -3.25 13.45 -44.27
CA VAL A 254 -1.96 13.63 -45.00
C VAL A 254 -1.97 12.89 -46.32
N ILE A 255 -2.43 11.63 -46.35
CA ILE A 255 -2.53 10.86 -47.59
C ILE A 255 -3.39 11.61 -48.60
N VAL A 256 -4.58 12.05 -48.19
CA VAL A 256 -5.51 12.78 -49.08
C VAL A 256 -4.89 14.09 -49.53
N ALA A 257 -4.31 14.89 -48.64
CA ALA A 257 -3.70 16.19 -48.96
C ALA A 257 -2.56 16.03 -49.97
N ARG A 258 -1.64 15.08 -49.77
CA ARG A 258 -0.51 14.86 -50.69
C ARG A 258 -0.98 14.33 -52.05
N ILE A 259 -1.96 13.44 -52.11
CA ILE A 259 -2.55 12.99 -53.40
C ILE A 259 -3.17 14.17 -54.13
N VAL A 260 -3.92 15.03 -53.43
CA VAL A 260 -4.50 16.23 -54.05
C VAL A 260 -3.41 17.19 -54.54
N MET A 261 -2.36 17.41 -53.73
CA MET A 261 -1.23 18.25 -54.14
C MET A 261 -0.54 17.71 -55.42
N TYR A 262 -0.29 16.41 -55.49
CA TYR A 262 0.29 15.77 -56.64
C TYR A 262 -0.57 15.91 -57.90
N LEU A 263 -1.89 15.64 -57.81
CA LEU A 263 -2.83 15.76 -58.91
C LEU A 263 -2.99 17.24 -59.36
N ALA A 264 -2.89 18.20 -58.44
CA ALA A 264 -2.97 19.62 -58.77
C ALA A 264 -1.79 20.09 -59.61
N GLN A 265 -0.59 19.44 -59.51
CA GLN A 265 0.55 19.74 -60.42
C GLN A 265 0.28 19.40 -61.88
N TYR A 266 -0.69 18.49 -62.16
CA TYR A 266 -1.12 18.07 -63.49
C TYR A 266 -2.55 18.58 -63.83
N ASP A 267 -2.97 19.71 -63.24
CA ASP A 267 -4.32 20.29 -63.45
C ASP A 267 -5.47 19.25 -63.35
N PHE A 268 -5.29 18.20 -62.51
CA PHE A 268 -6.20 17.06 -62.36
C PHE A 268 -6.42 16.25 -63.63
N CYS A 269 -5.48 16.32 -64.60
CA CYS A 269 -5.56 15.60 -65.88
C CYS A 269 -4.87 14.25 -65.75
N PHE A 270 -5.64 13.18 -65.49
CA PHE A 270 -5.11 11.83 -65.26
C PHE A 270 -4.38 11.23 -66.52
N ALA A 271 -4.61 11.78 -67.68
CA ALA A 271 -3.94 11.32 -68.91
C ALA A 271 -2.44 11.74 -69.01
N GLU A 272 -2.05 12.75 -68.28
CA GLU A 272 -0.66 13.30 -68.27
C GLU A 272 0.15 12.75 -67.08
N VAL A 273 -0.49 12.00 -66.15
CA VAL A 273 0.18 11.46 -64.98
C VAL A 273 0.93 10.17 -65.36
N ASP A 274 2.23 10.14 -65.12
CA ASP A 274 3.04 8.93 -65.20
C ASP A 274 2.62 7.97 -64.06
N THR A 275 2.01 6.83 -64.47
CA THR A 275 1.47 5.84 -63.54
C THR A 275 2.54 5.24 -62.62
N LEU A 276 3.77 5.07 -63.08
CA LEU A 276 4.87 4.55 -62.24
C LEU A 276 5.32 5.59 -61.20
N ALA A 277 5.46 6.85 -61.60
CA ALA A 277 5.81 7.93 -60.70
C ALA A 277 4.70 8.18 -59.65
N PHE A 278 3.43 8.05 -60.07
CA PHE A 278 2.28 8.20 -59.17
C PHE A 278 2.23 7.08 -58.10
N ILE A 279 2.49 5.83 -58.50
CA ILE A 279 2.56 4.68 -57.58
C ILE A 279 3.70 4.90 -56.58
N ALA A 280 4.89 5.31 -57.04
CA ALA A 280 6.02 5.61 -56.13
C ALA A 280 5.69 6.72 -55.15
N TYR A 281 5.00 7.78 -55.63
CA TYR A 281 4.57 8.89 -54.75
C TYR A 281 3.52 8.44 -53.70
N ILE A 282 2.57 7.58 -54.08
CA ILE A 282 1.58 7.00 -53.15
C ILE A 282 2.29 6.15 -52.09
N LEU A 283 3.26 5.29 -52.50
CA LEU A 283 4.00 4.45 -51.56
C LEU A 283 4.80 5.28 -50.55
N GLN A 284 5.50 6.32 -51.06
CA GLN A 284 6.20 7.26 -50.18
C GLN A 284 5.28 8.02 -49.20
N THR A 285 4.11 8.47 -49.72
CA THR A 285 3.08 9.13 -48.91
C THR A 285 2.53 8.19 -47.81
N LEU A 286 2.35 6.91 -48.14
CA LEU A 286 1.90 5.89 -47.21
C LEU A 286 2.95 5.63 -46.13
N MET A 287 4.26 5.64 -46.46
CA MET A 287 5.34 5.53 -45.48
C MET A 287 5.35 6.73 -44.53
N ILE A 288 5.16 7.96 -45.01
CA ILE A 288 5.06 9.13 -44.13
C ILE A 288 3.85 9.03 -43.18
N ALA A 289 2.68 8.62 -43.71
CA ALA A 289 1.50 8.42 -42.88
C ALA A 289 1.70 7.33 -41.83
N MET A 290 2.40 6.23 -42.18
CA MET A 290 2.75 5.19 -41.22
C MET A 290 3.75 5.67 -40.16
N THR A 291 4.78 6.45 -40.56
CA THR A 291 5.70 7.09 -39.62
C THR A 291 4.93 7.94 -38.59
N LEU A 292 3.94 8.71 -39.05
CA LEU A 292 3.11 9.58 -38.21
C LEU A 292 2.28 8.78 -37.21
N VAL A 293 1.74 7.63 -37.61
CA VAL A 293 1.00 6.73 -36.71
C VAL A 293 1.96 6.11 -35.70
N VAL A 294 3.12 5.60 -36.11
CA VAL A 294 4.13 4.98 -35.25
C VAL A 294 4.65 5.97 -34.19
N VAL A 295 4.94 7.22 -34.60
CA VAL A 295 5.41 8.29 -33.72
C VAL A 295 4.44 8.59 -32.59
N SER A 296 3.14 8.54 -32.88
CA SER A 296 2.11 8.98 -31.94
C SER A 296 1.77 7.93 -30.88
N VAL A 297 2.16 6.68 -31.08
CA VAL A 297 1.81 5.58 -30.18
C VAL A 297 2.73 5.57 -28.96
N PRO A 298 2.19 5.78 -27.74
CA PRO A 298 2.98 5.79 -26.51
C PRO A 298 3.26 4.36 -26.00
N GLU A 299 4.17 3.63 -26.67
CA GLU A 299 4.49 2.21 -26.35
C GLU A 299 5.03 2.01 -24.92
N GLY A 300 5.77 2.99 -24.38
CA GLY A 300 6.32 2.93 -23.03
C GLY A 300 5.33 3.08 -21.88
N LEU A 301 4.08 3.47 -22.16
CA LEU A 301 3.11 3.87 -21.15
C LEU A 301 2.64 2.73 -20.21
N PRO A 302 2.15 1.59 -20.70
CA PRO A 302 1.73 0.48 -19.84
C PRO A 302 2.89 -0.04 -18.99
N MET A 303 4.07 -0.14 -19.59
CA MET A 303 5.28 -0.59 -18.92
C MET A 303 5.72 0.38 -17.81
N ALA A 304 5.68 1.71 -18.05
CA ALA A 304 6.03 2.72 -17.08
C ALA A 304 5.16 2.64 -15.82
N VAL A 305 3.86 2.39 -15.98
CA VAL A 305 2.92 2.25 -14.87
C VAL A 305 3.21 0.98 -14.07
N THR A 306 3.33 -0.16 -14.72
CA THR A 306 3.63 -1.44 -14.06
C THR A 306 4.94 -1.38 -13.30
N LEU A 307 5.97 -0.80 -13.91
CA LEU A 307 7.28 -0.63 -13.27
C LEU A 307 7.23 0.35 -12.09
N SER A 308 6.51 1.46 -12.22
CA SER A 308 6.29 2.43 -11.12
C SER A 308 5.57 1.79 -9.95
N LEU A 309 4.55 0.98 -10.19
CA LEU A 309 3.83 0.23 -9.16
C LEU A 309 4.75 -0.78 -8.47
N ALA A 310 5.51 -1.58 -9.22
CA ALA A 310 6.46 -2.55 -8.67
C ALA A 310 7.53 -1.89 -7.79
N TYR A 311 8.14 -0.80 -8.25
CA TYR A 311 9.10 -0.02 -7.45
C TYR A 311 8.46 0.56 -6.19
N SER A 312 7.25 1.10 -6.28
CA SER A 312 6.54 1.68 -5.14
C SER A 312 6.20 0.62 -4.10
N MET A 313 5.70 -0.55 -4.51
CA MET A 313 5.43 -1.68 -3.60
C MET A 313 6.69 -2.12 -2.84
N ARG A 314 7.81 -2.31 -3.55
CA ARG A 314 9.09 -2.69 -2.94
C ARG A 314 9.58 -1.65 -1.91
N ARG A 315 9.35 -0.38 -2.18
CA ARG A 315 9.71 0.71 -1.25
C ARG A 315 8.73 0.83 -0.10
N MET A 316 7.43 0.64 -0.34
CA MET A 316 6.42 0.56 0.71
C MET A 316 6.73 -0.56 1.70
N LEU A 317 7.16 -1.74 1.22
CA LEU A 317 7.60 -2.83 2.10
C LEU A 317 8.77 -2.41 3.00
N LYS A 318 9.75 -1.67 2.46
CA LYS A 318 10.88 -1.14 3.26
C LYS A 318 10.46 -0.11 4.31
N THR A 319 9.26 0.43 4.21
CA THR A 319 8.63 1.33 5.18
C THR A 319 7.49 0.64 5.93
N ASN A 320 7.59 -0.67 6.12
CA ASN A 320 6.67 -1.52 6.88
C ASN A 320 5.23 -1.60 6.33
N ASN A 321 5.05 -1.35 5.03
CA ASN A 321 3.77 -1.45 4.35
C ASN A 321 3.80 -2.61 3.36
N LEU A 322 3.23 -3.75 3.73
CA LEU A 322 3.08 -4.90 2.85
C LEU A 322 1.84 -4.73 1.97
N VAL A 323 2.05 -4.45 0.71
CA VAL A 323 0.97 -4.28 -0.27
C VAL A 323 0.50 -5.65 -0.76
N ARG A 324 -0.77 -5.95 -0.56
CA ARG A 324 -1.41 -7.21 -0.99
C ARG A 324 -2.10 -7.08 -2.33
N LYS A 325 -2.60 -5.88 -2.67
CA LYS A 325 -3.24 -5.58 -3.96
C LYS A 325 -2.61 -4.35 -4.60
N MET A 326 -2.17 -4.46 -5.85
CA MET A 326 -1.43 -3.41 -6.55
C MET A 326 -2.16 -2.06 -6.63
N HIS A 327 -3.47 -2.08 -6.84
CA HIS A 327 -4.28 -0.86 -6.96
C HIS A 327 -4.31 -0.02 -5.67
N ALA A 328 -4.06 -0.64 -4.53
CA ALA A 328 -4.03 0.06 -3.24
C ALA A 328 -2.91 1.11 -3.17
N CYS A 329 -1.76 0.88 -3.84
CA CYS A 329 -0.67 1.87 -3.89
C CYS A 329 -1.13 3.19 -4.50
N GLU A 330 -1.85 3.13 -5.59
CA GLU A 330 -2.37 4.32 -6.28
C GLU A 330 -3.48 4.99 -5.47
N THR A 331 -4.45 4.19 -5.01
CA THR A 331 -5.63 4.67 -4.31
C THR A 331 -5.26 5.32 -2.98
N MET A 332 -4.22 4.79 -2.29
CA MET A 332 -3.71 5.38 -1.05
C MET A 332 -3.22 6.82 -1.23
N GLY A 333 -2.62 7.14 -2.38
CA GLY A 333 -2.22 8.52 -2.73
C GLY A 333 -3.39 9.49 -2.92
N ALA A 334 -4.59 8.98 -3.25
CA ALA A 334 -5.80 9.78 -3.43
C ALA A 334 -6.68 9.84 -2.17
N THR A 335 -6.28 9.21 -1.07
CA THR A 335 -7.06 9.13 0.18
C THR A 335 -7.38 10.52 0.72
N THR A 336 -8.67 10.75 0.99
CA THR A 336 -9.20 11.99 1.57
C THR A 336 -9.64 11.82 3.02
N VAL A 337 -10.02 10.59 3.41
CA VAL A 337 -10.47 10.26 4.76
C VAL A 337 -9.82 8.96 5.22
N ILE A 338 -9.27 8.96 6.43
CA ILE A 338 -8.80 7.75 7.13
C ILE A 338 -9.73 7.50 8.31
N CYS A 339 -10.47 6.38 8.29
CA CYS A 339 -11.24 5.90 9.43
C CYS A 339 -10.36 4.93 10.21
N THR A 340 -9.99 5.28 11.42
CA THR A 340 -9.08 4.49 12.26
C THR A 340 -9.78 3.91 13.47
N ASP A 341 -9.47 2.65 13.80
CA ASP A 341 -9.79 2.12 15.11
C ASP A 341 -8.88 2.77 16.17
N LYS A 342 -9.32 2.77 17.42
CA LYS A 342 -8.54 3.25 18.55
C LYS A 342 -7.49 2.21 18.95
N THR A 343 -7.98 1.00 19.28
CA THR A 343 -7.19 -0.06 19.91
C THR A 343 -6.21 -0.67 18.92
N GLY A 344 -4.96 -0.89 19.34
CA GLY A 344 -3.93 -1.48 18.50
C GLY A 344 -3.37 -0.58 17.38
N THR A 345 -4.11 0.47 16.98
CA THR A 345 -3.71 1.43 15.94
C THR A 345 -3.22 2.75 16.54
N LEU A 346 -4.06 3.45 17.27
CA LEU A 346 -3.68 4.71 17.94
C LEU A 346 -3.04 4.45 19.30
N THR A 347 -3.41 3.35 19.95
CA THR A 347 -2.89 2.93 21.24
C THR A 347 -2.02 1.67 21.10
N GLN A 348 -1.30 1.35 22.17
CA GLN A 348 -0.33 0.23 22.17
C GLN A 348 -1.00 -1.16 22.25
N ASN A 349 -2.32 -1.23 22.50
CA ASN A 349 -3.06 -2.47 22.83
C ASN A 349 -2.45 -3.20 24.03
N ARG A 350 -1.92 -2.45 24.98
CA ARG A 350 -1.27 -2.95 26.18
C ARG A 350 -1.70 -2.11 27.35
N MET A 351 -2.48 -2.71 28.26
CA MET A 351 -2.85 -2.03 29.49
C MET A 351 -1.62 -1.76 30.35
N SER A 352 -1.49 -0.55 30.87
CA SER A 352 -0.44 -0.11 31.79
C SER A 352 -1.03 0.71 32.93
N VAL A 353 -0.36 0.67 34.10
CA VAL A 353 -0.68 1.55 35.22
C VAL A 353 -0.10 2.92 34.91
N GLU A 354 -0.98 3.88 34.58
CA GLU A 354 -0.57 5.25 34.25
C GLU A 354 -0.48 6.15 35.47
N GLU A 355 -1.39 5.93 36.43
CA GLU A 355 -1.47 6.68 37.67
C GLU A 355 -1.78 5.76 38.84
N ALA A 356 -1.31 6.10 39.99
CA ALA A 356 -1.65 5.42 41.24
C ALA A 356 -1.69 6.43 42.37
N CYS A 357 -2.67 6.29 43.26
CA CYS A 357 -2.82 7.13 44.45
C CYS A 357 -3.03 6.23 45.67
N PHE A 358 -2.04 6.17 46.57
CA PHE A 358 -2.09 5.40 47.81
C PHE A 358 -2.09 6.34 48.99
N TYR A 359 -2.77 5.94 50.09
CA TYR A 359 -3.01 6.79 51.28
C TYR A 359 -2.28 6.19 52.48
N ARG A 360 -1.19 6.81 52.87
CA ARG A 360 -0.37 6.38 54.02
C ARG A 360 -0.58 7.33 55.23
N GLY A 361 -1.48 6.98 56.15
CA GLY A 361 -1.61 7.64 57.45
C GLY A 361 -1.84 9.15 57.43
N GLY A 362 -2.55 9.68 56.41
CA GLY A 362 -2.86 11.09 56.21
C GLY A 362 -1.99 11.86 55.24
N GLU A 363 -0.92 11.26 54.70
CA GLU A 363 -0.16 11.81 53.56
C GLU A 363 -0.65 11.17 52.27
N ASP A 364 -1.06 11.99 51.31
CA ASP A 364 -1.54 11.54 50.02
C ASP A 364 -0.38 11.33 49.04
N CYS A 365 -0.18 10.10 48.57
CA CYS A 365 0.62 9.83 47.39
C CYS A 365 -0.20 10.18 46.12
N LYS A 366 0.16 11.24 45.43
CA LYS A 366 -0.66 11.79 44.31
C LYS A 366 -0.15 11.47 42.92
N SER A 367 0.94 10.73 42.78
CA SER A 367 1.53 10.45 41.45
C SER A 367 2.07 9.05 41.34
N ILE A 368 2.17 8.56 40.09
CA ILE A 368 2.80 7.25 39.77
C ILE A 368 4.28 7.22 40.23
N ILE A 369 4.98 8.36 40.21
CA ILE A 369 6.36 8.44 40.65
C ILE A 369 6.48 8.17 42.15
N ASP A 370 5.54 8.69 42.95
CA ASP A 370 5.51 8.45 44.38
C ASP A 370 5.08 7.02 44.69
N ALA A 371 4.13 6.47 43.94
CA ALA A 371 3.73 5.08 44.07
C ALA A 371 4.88 4.11 43.74
N ASN A 372 5.70 4.42 42.72
CA ASN A 372 6.91 3.62 42.39
C ASN A 372 7.93 3.66 43.54
N LYS A 373 8.08 4.82 44.22
CA LYS A 373 8.96 4.91 45.40
C LYS A 373 8.43 4.05 46.57
N ILE A 374 7.10 3.99 46.75
CA ILE A 374 6.47 3.11 47.75
C ILE A 374 6.79 1.66 47.44
N LEU A 375 6.73 1.22 46.18
CA LEU A 375 7.05 -0.17 45.80
C LEU A 375 8.54 -0.51 46.01
N LEU A 376 9.44 0.45 46.02
CA LEU A 376 10.85 0.24 46.30
C LEU A 376 11.18 0.23 47.81
N ASP A 377 10.25 0.66 48.68
CA ASP A 377 10.38 0.64 50.13
C ASP A 377 10.17 -0.77 50.70
N SER A 378 10.65 -1.03 51.89
CA SER A 378 10.46 -2.28 52.65
C SER A 378 9.56 -2.07 53.88
N SER A 379 8.70 -1.06 53.86
CA SER A 379 7.74 -0.82 54.95
C SER A 379 6.55 -1.81 54.85
N ASP A 380 5.88 -2.03 56.01
CA ASP A 380 4.67 -2.88 56.05
C ASP A 380 3.62 -2.41 55.01
N PHE A 381 3.44 -1.08 54.87
CA PHE A 381 2.53 -0.52 53.88
C PHE A 381 2.91 -0.86 52.42
N SER A 382 4.19 -0.84 52.10
CA SER A 382 4.69 -1.26 50.81
C SER A 382 4.45 -2.78 50.57
N ASN A 383 4.73 -3.56 51.61
CA ASN A 383 4.54 -5.02 51.56
C ASN A 383 3.08 -5.40 51.35
N GLU A 384 2.14 -4.69 52.01
CA GLU A 384 0.68 -4.90 51.80
C GLU A 384 0.25 -4.64 50.38
N ILE A 385 0.82 -3.63 49.71
CA ILE A 385 0.51 -3.31 48.30
C ILE A 385 1.11 -4.37 47.38
N LYS A 386 2.41 -4.70 47.54
CA LYS A 386 3.10 -5.70 46.68
C LYS A 386 2.44 -7.05 46.74
N GLU A 387 2.25 -7.56 47.95
CA GLU A 387 1.67 -8.86 48.18
C GLU A 387 0.20 -8.88 47.74
N GLY A 388 -0.58 -7.84 48.07
CA GLY A 388 -1.99 -7.73 47.68
C GLY A 388 -2.19 -7.71 46.18
N ILE A 389 -1.30 -7.07 45.39
CA ILE A 389 -1.35 -7.11 43.92
C ILE A 389 -0.90 -8.49 43.39
N ALA A 390 0.18 -9.05 43.93
CA ALA A 390 0.73 -10.30 43.45
C ALA A 390 -0.24 -11.47 43.66
N VAL A 391 -0.79 -11.63 44.92
CA VAL A 391 -1.56 -12.83 45.28
C VAL A 391 -3.05 -12.73 44.94
N ASN A 392 -3.62 -11.52 44.94
CA ASN A 392 -5.04 -11.28 44.63
C ASN A 392 -5.23 -11.00 43.12
N SER A 393 -4.74 -11.90 42.25
CA SER A 393 -4.80 -11.77 40.79
C SER A 393 -4.82 -13.12 40.11
N THR A 394 -5.64 -13.27 39.09
CA THR A 394 -5.78 -14.46 38.26
C THR A 394 -4.88 -14.43 37.00
N ALA A 395 -4.29 -13.27 36.68
CA ALA A 395 -3.38 -13.11 35.55
C ALA A 395 -1.97 -13.63 35.87
N SER A 396 -1.19 -13.91 34.84
CA SER A 396 0.25 -14.21 34.91
C SER A 396 1.00 -13.53 33.76
N LEU A 397 2.33 -13.48 33.85
CA LEU A 397 3.18 -12.95 32.79
C LEU A 397 3.92 -14.09 32.09
N ASP A 398 4.04 -13.99 30.77
CA ASP A 398 4.89 -14.85 29.96
C ASP A 398 6.21 -14.15 29.67
N PHE A 399 7.31 -14.75 30.09
CA PHE A 399 8.67 -14.25 29.94
C PHE A 399 9.41 -14.88 28.74
N SER A 400 8.70 -15.47 27.78
CA SER A 400 9.30 -15.99 26.53
C SER A 400 10.13 -14.91 25.82
N ASN A 401 9.76 -13.65 25.98
CA ASN A 401 10.57 -12.49 25.61
C ASN A 401 10.85 -11.64 26.88
N PRO A 402 12.02 -11.80 27.53
CA PRO A 402 12.32 -11.10 28.77
C PRO A 402 12.35 -9.57 28.66
N ALA A 403 12.62 -9.03 27.46
CA ALA A 403 12.63 -7.58 27.23
C ALA A 403 11.22 -6.97 27.12
N ALA A 404 10.20 -7.79 26.83
CA ALA A 404 8.82 -7.36 26.68
C ALA A 404 7.86 -8.50 27.09
N PRO A 405 7.70 -8.77 28.39
CA PRO A 405 6.81 -9.82 28.89
C PRO A 405 5.37 -9.57 28.48
N SER A 406 4.66 -10.65 28.09
CA SER A 406 3.27 -10.61 27.68
C SER A 406 2.34 -11.04 28.82
N VAL A 407 1.08 -10.54 28.79
CA VAL A 407 0.10 -10.85 29.82
C VAL A 407 -0.71 -12.08 29.42
N LEU A 408 -0.79 -13.04 30.32
CA LEU A 408 -1.69 -14.18 30.21
C LEU A 408 -2.87 -13.99 31.18
N GLY A 409 -4.10 -14.01 30.68
CA GLY A 409 -5.30 -13.82 31.47
C GLY A 409 -5.89 -12.40 31.37
N ASN A 410 -6.42 -11.86 32.47
CA ASN A 410 -7.08 -10.56 32.48
C ASN A 410 -6.10 -9.39 32.25
N PRO A 411 -6.27 -8.57 31.17
CA PRO A 411 -5.33 -7.51 30.83
C PRO A 411 -5.19 -6.43 31.92
N THR A 412 -6.27 -6.13 32.66
CA THR A 412 -6.28 -5.14 33.74
C THR A 412 -5.44 -5.60 34.94
N GLU A 413 -5.52 -6.88 35.28
CA GLU A 413 -4.69 -7.49 36.34
C GLU A 413 -3.24 -7.65 35.86
N GLY A 414 -3.05 -8.04 34.60
CA GLY A 414 -1.73 -8.13 34.02
C GLY A 414 -0.98 -6.80 34.00
N ALA A 415 -1.67 -5.67 33.82
CA ALA A 415 -1.08 -4.33 33.95
C ALA A 415 -0.46 -4.08 35.34
N LEU A 416 -1.11 -4.56 36.40
CA LEU A 416 -0.59 -4.46 37.76
C LEU A 416 0.65 -5.33 37.95
N LEU A 417 0.68 -6.54 37.41
CA LEU A 417 1.83 -7.45 37.47
C LEU A 417 3.03 -6.91 36.68
N LEU A 418 2.77 -6.34 35.49
CA LEU A 418 3.79 -5.64 34.70
C LEU A 418 4.37 -4.44 35.46
N TRP A 419 3.52 -3.71 36.19
CA TRP A 419 3.95 -2.58 37.02
C TRP A 419 4.83 -3.04 38.18
N LEU A 420 4.49 -4.15 38.89
CA LEU A 420 5.35 -4.75 39.93
C LEU A 420 6.70 -5.17 39.32
N HIS A 421 6.68 -5.88 38.20
CA HIS A 421 7.90 -6.36 37.53
C HIS A 421 8.82 -5.21 37.09
N ALA A 422 8.24 -4.14 36.51
CA ALA A 422 8.98 -2.93 36.13
C ALA A 422 9.65 -2.22 37.31
N ASN A 423 9.12 -2.39 38.55
CA ASN A 423 9.70 -1.86 39.77
C ASN A 423 10.56 -2.91 40.53
N GLY A 424 10.95 -4.01 39.86
CA GLY A 424 11.87 -4.99 40.43
C GLY A 424 11.26 -5.94 41.46
N VAL A 425 9.93 -6.05 41.52
CA VAL A 425 9.22 -6.98 42.40
C VAL A 425 8.96 -8.29 41.66
N ASP A 426 9.51 -9.37 42.16
CA ASP A 426 9.24 -10.73 41.66
C ASP A 426 7.92 -11.24 42.23
N TYR A 427 6.85 -11.13 41.45
CA TYR A 427 5.53 -11.53 41.86
C TYR A 427 5.34 -13.07 41.89
N GLU A 428 6.15 -13.82 41.08
CA GLU A 428 6.09 -15.29 41.06
C GLU A 428 6.66 -15.87 42.33
N ALA A 429 7.84 -15.39 42.74
CA ALA A 429 8.42 -15.77 44.04
C ALA A 429 7.45 -15.45 45.20
N LEU A 430 6.80 -14.30 45.20
CA LEU A 430 5.81 -13.95 46.22
C LEU A 430 4.61 -14.90 46.22
N ARG A 431 4.13 -15.35 45.04
CA ARG A 431 3.04 -16.31 44.96
C ARG A 431 3.44 -17.72 45.44
N GLU A 432 4.65 -18.13 45.21
CA GLU A 432 5.16 -19.45 45.66
C GLU A 432 5.38 -19.49 47.17
N GLU A 433 5.80 -18.39 47.79
CA GLU A 433 6.09 -18.31 49.20
C GLU A 433 4.81 -18.15 50.06
N VAL A 434 3.72 -17.59 49.46
CA VAL A 434 2.48 -17.30 50.14
C VAL A 434 1.55 -18.49 50.14
N LYS A 435 0.94 -18.82 51.30
CA LYS A 435 -0.09 -19.83 51.38
C LYS A 435 -1.47 -19.18 51.36
N VAL A 436 -2.22 -19.43 50.25
CA VAL A 436 -3.61 -19.01 50.15
C VAL A 436 -4.50 -19.87 51.02
N VAL A 437 -5.31 -19.22 51.88
CA VAL A 437 -6.21 -19.85 52.80
C VAL A 437 -7.65 -19.85 52.30
N GLU A 438 -8.14 -18.70 51.84
CA GLU A 438 -9.48 -18.51 51.26
C GLU A 438 -9.40 -17.63 50.06
N GLU A 439 -10.26 -17.87 49.06
CA GLU A 439 -10.37 -17.07 47.85
C GLU A 439 -11.80 -16.80 47.47
N LEU A 440 -12.13 -15.55 47.12
CA LEU A 440 -13.39 -15.10 46.60
C LEU A 440 -13.20 -14.52 45.23
N PRO A 441 -13.50 -15.29 44.14
CA PRO A 441 -13.27 -14.82 42.75
C PRO A 441 -14.12 -13.60 42.43
N PHE A 442 -13.66 -12.84 41.41
CA PHE A 442 -14.41 -11.69 40.88
C PHE A 442 -15.72 -12.12 40.25
N THR A 443 -16.78 -11.36 40.49
CA THR A 443 -18.04 -11.46 39.75
C THR A 443 -18.55 -10.08 39.34
N THR A 444 -19.28 -10.01 38.21
CA THR A 444 -19.82 -8.76 37.67
C THR A 444 -20.86 -8.11 38.58
N ASP A 445 -21.55 -8.90 39.37
CA ASP A 445 -22.55 -8.40 40.31
C ASP A 445 -21.91 -7.80 41.57
N ARG A 446 -20.89 -8.46 42.06
CA ARG A 446 -20.19 -8.06 43.29
C ARG A 446 -19.11 -6.97 43.02
N LYS A 447 -18.49 -7.01 41.83
CA LYS A 447 -17.44 -6.05 41.34
C LYS A 447 -16.20 -5.97 42.22
N TYR A 448 -15.91 -6.98 43.02
CA TYR A 448 -14.64 -7.12 43.74
C TYR A 448 -14.28 -8.60 43.87
N MET A 449 -13.01 -8.83 44.19
CA MET A 449 -12.45 -10.12 44.56
C MET A 449 -11.66 -9.98 45.84
N ALA A 450 -11.44 -11.07 46.55
CA ALA A 450 -10.70 -11.07 47.79
C ALA A 450 -9.91 -12.37 47.96
N THR A 451 -8.73 -12.26 48.62
CA THR A 451 -7.90 -13.41 48.92
C THR A 451 -7.35 -13.29 50.34
N VAL A 452 -7.49 -14.37 51.12
CA VAL A 452 -6.91 -14.50 52.46
C VAL A 452 -5.65 -15.33 52.34
N VAL A 453 -4.57 -14.82 52.91
CA VAL A 453 -3.25 -15.47 52.84
C VAL A 453 -2.52 -15.45 54.16
N GLU A 454 -1.65 -16.44 54.38
CA GLU A 454 -0.54 -16.35 55.36
C GLU A 454 0.59 -15.58 54.67
N SER A 455 0.87 -14.37 55.18
CA SER A 455 1.76 -13.45 54.50
C SER A 455 3.23 -13.91 54.51
N ALA A 456 3.91 -13.83 53.35
CA ALA A 456 5.32 -14.11 53.23
C ALA A 456 6.18 -12.85 53.61
N LEU A 457 5.68 -11.66 53.24
CA LEU A 457 6.38 -10.40 53.51
C LEU A 457 6.17 -9.91 54.96
N MET A 458 5.17 -10.43 55.66
CA MET A 458 4.86 -10.10 57.08
C MET A 458 4.67 -11.40 57.88
N PRO A 459 5.75 -12.11 58.25
CA PRO A 459 5.70 -13.44 58.86
C PRO A 459 4.84 -13.49 60.10
N GLY A 460 3.96 -14.49 60.17
CA GLY A 460 3.09 -14.69 61.33
C GLY A 460 1.78 -13.91 61.26
N LYS A 461 1.54 -13.13 60.20
CA LYS A 461 0.27 -12.42 59.98
C LYS A 461 -0.56 -13.13 58.90
N ARG A 462 -1.88 -13.18 59.17
CA ARG A 462 -2.88 -13.51 58.14
C ARG A 462 -3.47 -12.22 57.57
N MET A 463 -3.44 -12.07 56.26
CA MET A 463 -3.93 -10.88 55.59
C MET A 463 -5.10 -11.19 54.68
N LEU A 464 -6.14 -10.38 54.77
CA LEU A 464 -7.20 -10.28 53.77
C LEU A 464 -6.87 -9.16 52.82
N TYR A 465 -6.80 -9.48 51.53
CA TYR A 465 -6.63 -8.51 50.44
C TYR A 465 -7.93 -8.43 49.64
N VAL A 466 -8.38 -7.22 49.36
CA VAL A 466 -9.57 -6.94 48.56
C VAL A 466 -9.21 -6.02 47.40
N LYS A 467 -9.64 -6.37 46.19
CA LYS A 467 -9.43 -5.57 44.99
C LYS A 467 -10.73 -5.52 44.20
N GLY A 468 -11.11 -4.34 43.68
CA GLY A 468 -12.34 -4.18 42.90
C GLY A 468 -12.65 -2.75 42.48
N ALA A 469 -13.93 -2.47 42.20
CA ALA A 469 -14.40 -1.12 41.91
C ALA A 469 -14.11 -0.21 43.11
N PRO A 470 -13.40 0.92 42.96
CA PRO A 470 -12.93 1.72 44.09
C PRO A 470 -14.04 2.21 45.02
N GLU A 471 -15.18 2.59 44.44
CA GLU A 471 -16.37 3.01 45.17
C GLU A 471 -16.93 1.88 46.08
N ILE A 472 -16.91 0.66 45.58
CA ILE A 472 -17.42 -0.52 46.36
C ILE A 472 -16.39 -0.94 47.41
N VAL A 473 -15.12 -1.00 47.02
CA VAL A 473 -14.02 -1.33 47.96
C VAL A 473 -13.93 -0.31 49.09
N TYR A 474 -14.14 0.97 48.78
CA TYR A 474 -14.17 2.03 49.79
C TYR A 474 -15.36 1.87 50.75
N ASP A 475 -16.56 1.57 50.24
CA ASP A 475 -17.78 1.39 51.03
C ASP A 475 -17.72 0.12 51.89
N LEU A 476 -16.89 -0.88 51.56
CA LEU A 476 -16.59 -2.03 52.41
C LEU A 476 -15.64 -1.70 53.58
N CYS A 477 -14.90 -0.59 53.48
CA CYS A 477 -13.96 -0.19 54.50
C CYS A 477 -14.70 0.50 55.66
N ALA A 478 -14.54 0.00 56.89
CA ALA A 478 -15.07 0.64 58.09
C ALA A 478 -14.40 2.00 58.29
N SER A 479 -15.06 2.95 58.95
CA SER A 479 -14.52 4.21 59.36
C SER A 479 -13.42 4.02 60.43
N THR A 480 -12.19 3.81 60.00
CA THR A 480 -10.99 3.73 60.81
C THR A 480 -10.20 5.01 60.69
N ASP A 481 -9.60 5.43 61.76
CA ASP A 481 -8.70 6.61 61.78
C ASP A 481 -7.60 6.45 60.71
N GLY A 482 -7.45 7.46 59.83
CA GLY A 482 -6.42 7.48 58.78
C GLY A 482 -6.90 7.12 57.37
N ILE A 483 -8.19 6.92 57.14
CA ILE A 483 -8.77 6.74 55.80
C ILE A 483 -9.03 8.13 55.16
N PRO A 484 -8.76 8.31 53.83
CA PRO A 484 -9.06 9.55 53.12
C PRO A 484 -10.58 9.80 53.17
N SER A 485 -10.98 11.07 53.15
CA SER A 485 -12.41 11.40 53.10
C SER A 485 -13.04 10.87 51.79
N LYS A 486 -14.29 10.39 51.81
CA LYS A 486 -15.01 9.94 50.60
C LYS A 486 -14.96 11.01 49.48
N ALA A 487 -15.07 12.31 49.87
CA ALA A 487 -14.99 13.41 48.94
C ALA A 487 -13.61 13.49 48.19
N ALA A 488 -12.50 13.18 48.89
CA ALA A 488 -11.17 13.14 48.31
C ALA A 488 -11.03 11.97 47.32
N VAL A 489 -11.51 10.79 47.69
CA VAL A 489 -11.55 9.58 46.84
C VAL A 489 -12.40 9.81 45.60
N ASP A 490 -13.61 10.35 45.78
CA ASP A 490 -14.53 10.66 44.67
C ASP A 490 -13.96 11.71 43.71
N ALA A 491 -13.25 12.73 44.25
CA ALA A 491 -12.59 13.72 43.40
C ALA A 491 -11.46 13.12 42.57
N GLN A 492 -10.67 12.22 43.17
CA GLN A 492 -9.61 11.51 42.46
C GLN A 492 -10.16 10.54 41.40
N LEU A 493 -11.22 9.79 41.73
CA LEU A 493 -11.91 8.93 40.80
C LEU A 493 -12.48 9.70 39.61
N LYS A 494 -13.09 10.86 39.87
CA LYS A 494 -13.62 11.71 38.80
C LYS A 494 -12.52 12.20 37.86
N LEU A 495 -11.34 12.53 38.39
CA LEU A 495 -10.18 12.93 37.60
C LEU A 495 -9.74 11.78 36.68
N TYR A 496 -9.62 10.56 37.20
CA TYR A 496 -9.26 9.38 36.41
C TYR A 496 -10.31 9.00 35.39
N GLN A 497 -11.59 9.07 35.75
CA GLN A 497 -12.70 8.81 34.85
C GLN A 497 -12.79 9.85 33.71
N GLN A 498 -12.53 11.13 34.01
CA GLN A 498 -12.46 12.18 32.97
C GLN A 498 -11.33 11.93 31.95
N ARG A 499 -10.24 11.28 32.39
CA ARG A 499 -9.14 10.83 31.54
C ARG A 499 -9.36 9.42 30.97
N ALA A 500 -10.58 8.89 31.12
CA ALA A 500 -11.01 7.60 30.58
C ALA A 500 -10.17 6.39 31.02
N MET A 501 -9.57 6.48 32.23
CA MET A 501 -8.80 5.39 32.82
C MET A 501 -9.70 4.40 33.54
N ARG A 502 -9.36 3.11 33.48
CA ARG A 502 -9.96 2.09 34.32
C ARG A 502 -9.37 2.16 35.72
N THR A 503 -10.21 2.15 36.75
CA THR A 503 -9.76 2.30 38.14
C THR A 503 -9.97 1.02 38.93
N LEU A 504 -8.98 0.66 39.77
CA LEU A 504 -9.07 -0.41 40.75
C LEU A 504 -8.74 0.14 42.13
N GLY A 505 -9.59 -0.15 43.11
CA GLY A 505 -9.39 0.11 44.51
C GLY A 505 -8.79 -1.08 45.21
N PHE A 506 -7.96 -0.80 46.20
CA PHE A 506 -7.31 -1.81 47.04
C PHE A 506 -7.59 -1.55 48.52
N ALA A 507 -7.82 -2.66 49.25
CA ALA A 507 -7.93 -2.62 50.68
C ALA A 507 -7.31 -3.88 51.30
N CYS A 508 -6.92 -3.79 52.57
CA CYS A 508 -6.41 -4.92 53.33
C CYS A 508 -6.83 -4.87 54.81
N GLN A 509 -6.79 -6.01 55.44
CA GLN A 509 -7.01 -6.19 56.88
C GLN A 509 -6.14 -7.32 57.40
N GLU A 510 -5.49 -7.13 58.57
CA GLU A 510 -4.92 -8.24 59.34
C GLU A 510 -6.06 -8.98 60.08
N ILE A 511 -6.13 -10.32 59.88
CA ILE A 511 -7.21 -11.16 60.42
C ILE A 511 -6.63 -12.25 61.31
N GLY A 512 -7.49 -12.78 62.20
CA GLY A 512 -7.18 -13.95 63.03
C GLY A 512 -7.44 -15.28 62.31
N ASP A 513 -7.70 -16.32 63.08
CA ASP A 513 -8.01 -17.68 62.56
C ASP A 513 -9.47 -17.84 62.11
N GLU A 514 -10.29 -16.79 62.21
CA GLU A 514 -11.71 -16.82 61.86
C GLU A 514 -11.92 -16.83 60.33
N LYS A 515 -12.99 -17.52 59.89
CA LYS A 515 -13.41 -17.45 58.49
C LYS A 515 -14.01 -16.08 58.18
N VAL A 516 -13.46 -15.39 57.22
CA VAL A 516 -13.89 -14.02 56.83
C VAL A 516 -14.72 -14.03 55.54
N ILE A 517 -14.64 -15.09 54.74
CA ILE A 517 -15.43 -15.25 53.52
C ILE A 517 -16.54 -16.26 53.84
N VAL A 518 -17.78 -15.75 53.97
CA VAL A 518 -18.99 -16.56 54.29
C VAL A 518 -20.07 -16.23 53.27
N ASP A 519 -20.71 -17.26 52.72
CA ASP A 519 -21.82 -17.15 51.72
C ASP A 519 -21.51 -16.20 50.52
N GLY A 520 -20.23 -16.18 50.09
CA GLY A 520 -19.79 -15.34 48.95
C GLY A 520 -19.70 -13.86 49.27
N THR A 521 -19.65 -13.48 50.53
CA THR A 521 -19.45 -12.10 50.99
C THR A 521 -18.32 -12.01 52.01
N ILE A 522 -17.72 -10.82 52.12
CA ILE A 522 -16.65 -10.55 53.07
C ILE A 522 -17.29 -10.03 54.39
N HIS A 523 -16.89 -10.62 55.50
CA HIS A 523 -17.24 -10.18 56.86
C HIS A 523 -15.96 -9.70 57.54
N ALA A 524 -15.63 -8.40 57.37
CA ALA A 524 -14.43 -7.79 57.90
C ALA A 524 -14.73 -6.42 58.53
N ASP A 525 -14.44 -6.27 59.83
CA ASP A 525 -14.84 -5.06 60.60
C ASP A 525 -13.80 -3.91 60.56
N LYS A 526 -12.56 -4.18 60.14
CA LYS A 526 -11.44 -3.25 60.14
C LYS A 526 -10.70 -3.17 58.83
N LEU A 527 -11.44 -3.30 57.72
CA LEU A 527 -10.87 -3.23 56.39
C LEU A 527 -10.39 -1.82 56.12
N ARG A 528 -9.07 -1.67 55.77
CA ARG A 528 -8.40 -0.38 55.52
C ARG A 528 -8.25 -0.16 54.03
N PHE A 529 -8.71 0.97 53.54
CA PHE A 529 -8.54 1.37 52.17
C PHE A 529 -7.09 1.77 51.90
N LEU A 530 -6.40 1.13 50.95
CA LEU A 530 -5.01 1.38 50.62
C LEU A 530 -4.86 2.47 49.54
N GLY A 531 -5.68 2.44 48.49
CA GLY A 531 -5.56 3.37 47.40
C GLY A 531 -6.24 2.93 46.11
N ILE A 532 -5.95 3.66 45.05
CA ILE A 532 -6.53 3.49 43.71
C ILE A 532 -5.38 3.45 42.70
N THR A 533 -5.46 2.50 41.75
CA THR A 533 -4.68 2.54 40.53
C THR A 533 -5.57 2.90 39.34
N ALA A 534 -5.03 3.69 38.43
CA ALA A 534 -5.65 4.06 37.17
C ALA A 534 -4.87 3.44 36.00
N ILE A 535 -5.56 2.64 35.22
CA ILE A 535 -4.99 1.79 34.17
C ILE A 535 -5.57 2.23 32.84
N ALA A 536 -4.72 2.45 31.86
CA ALA A 536 -5.11 2.82 30.50
C ALA A 536 -4.28 2.07 29.46
N ASP A 537 -4.75 2.09 28.23
CA ASP A 537 -4.01 1.69 27.06
C ASP A 537 -3.39 2.98 26.45
N PRO A 538 -2.08 3.21 26.60
CA PRO A 538 -1.47 4.50 26.25
C PRO A 538 -1.45 4.74 24.74
N VAL A 539 -1.60 5.98 24.34
CA VAL A 539 -1.39 6.43 22.96
C VAL A 539 0.07 6.22 22.57
N ARG A 540 0.31 5.73 21.35
CA ARG A 540 1.67 5.60 20.80
C ARG A 540 2.29 6.98 20.61
N ASN A 541 3.57 7.15 20.97
CA ASN A 541 4.25 8.44 20.96
C ASN A 541 4.30 9.13 19.60
N GLU A 542 4.33 8.36 18.50
CA GLU A 542 4.41 8.87 17.13
C GLU A 542 3.04 9.29 16.52
N VAL A 543 1.93 8.92 17.15
CA VAL A 543 0.59 9.13 16.58
C VAL A 543 0.20 10.60 16.51
N PRO A 544 0.42 11.45 17.54
CA PRO A 544 0.04 12.86 17.47
C PRO A 544 0.72 13.61 16.31
N GLU A 545 2.02 13.38 16.10
CA GLU A 545 2.77 13.94 14.98
C GLU A 545 2.20 13.45 13.63
N SER A 546 1.96 12.15 13.52
CA SER A 546 1.47 11.52 12.28
C SER A 546 0.05 11.97 11.92
N ILE A 547 -0.83 12.13 12.89
CA ILE A 547 -2.18 12.70 12.65
C ILE A 547 -2.06 14.15 12.19
N GLY A 548 -1.16 14.94 12.81
CA GLY A 548 -0.86 16.30 12.35
C GLY A 548 -0.39 16.35 10.89
N GLU A 549 0.50 15.44 10.49
CA GLU A 549 0.94 15.30 9.09
C GLU A 549 -0.25 14.99 8.15
N CYS A 550 -1.14 14.07 8.53
CA CYS A 550 -2.33 13.74 7.74
C CYS A 550 -3.28 14.95 7.59
N LEU A 551 -3.55 15.67 8.68
CA LEU A 551 -4.40 16.86 8.66
C LEU A 551 -3.80 17.97 7.78
N ASN A 552 -2.49 18.21 7.89
CA ASN A 552 -1.77 19.17 7.03
C ASN A 552 -1.81 18.75 5.55
N ALA A 553 -1.77 17.44 5.29
CA ALA A 553 -1.92 16.87 3.95
C ALA A 553 -3.36 16.96 3.41
N GLY A 554 -4.30 17.57 4.14
CA GLY A 554 -5.70 17.70 3.76
C GLY A 554 -6.51 16.43 3.90
N ILE A 555 -6.04 15.45 4.69
CA ILE A 555 -6.72 14.18 4.96
C ILE A 555 -7.49 14.30 6.27
N CYS A 556 -8.79 14.03 6.24
CA CYS A 556 -9.61 13.96 7.44
C CYS A 556 -9.37 12.62 8.17
N VAL A 557 -9.08 12.66 9.46
CA VAL A 557 -8.99 11.45 10.29
C VAL A 557 -10.27 11.33 11.11
N LYS A 558 -10.85 10.12 11.18
CA LYS A 558 -12.04 9.81 11.98
C LYS A 558 -11.75 8.61 12.87
N ILE A 559 -12.11 8.70 14.15
CA ILE A 559 -11.97 7.61 15.12
C ILE A 559 -13.30 6.84 15.18
N VAL A 560 -13.24 5.52 15.05
CA VAL A 560 -14.39 4.63 15.13
C VAL A 560 -14.07 3.50 16.10
N THR A 561 -14.65 3.55 17.30
CA THR A 561 -14.28 2.64 18.39
C THR A 561 -15.50 2.06 19.10
N GLY A 562 -15.32 0.86 19.69
CA GLY A 562 -16.28 0.27 20.63
C GLY A 562 -16.31 0.91 22.01
N ASP A 563 -15.37 1.81 22.32
CA ASP A 563 -15.25 2.49 23.62
C ASP A 563 -16.33 3.55 23.85
N THR A 564 -16.40 4.05 25.09
CA THR A 564 -17.30 5.14 25.47
C THR A 564 -16.92 6.47 24.81
N ALA A 565 -17.89 7.40 24.75
CA ALA A 565 -17.66 8.71 24.16
C ALA A 565 -16.57 9.51 24.90
N GLU A 566 -16.51 9.37 26.21
CA GLU A 566 -15.53 10.06 27.06
C GLU A 566 -14.12 9.57 26.75
N THR A 567 -13.92 8.24 26.69
CA THR A 567 -12.64 7.62 26.33
C THR A 567 -12.19 8.06 24.94
N ALA A 568 -13.09 8.03 23.97
CA ALA A 568 -12.80 8.38 22.58
C ALA A 568 -12.48 9.88 22.42
N LYS A 569 -13.16 10.77 23.17
CA LYS A 569 -12.85 12.21 23.22
C LYS A 569 -11.46 12.46 23.80
N GLU A 570 -11.13 11.78 24.90
CA GLU A 570 -9.83 11.98 25.55
C GLU A 570 -8.67 11.52 24.66
N ILE A 571 -8.79 10.35 24.02
CA ILE A 571 -7.82 9.90 23.02
C ILE A 571 -7.76 10.91 21.86
N GLY A 572 -8.92 11.37 21.38
CA GLY A 572 -8.99 12.41 20.34
C GLY A 572 -8.24 13.69 20.71
N ARG A 573 -8.25 14.12 21.99
CA ARG A 573 -7.47 15.27 22.49
C ARG A 573 -5.97 14.96 22.48
N GLN A 574 -5.57 13.82 23.03
CA GLN A 574 -4.17 13.41 23.10
C GLN A 574 -3.51 13.32 21.73
N VAL A 575 -4.25 12.87 20.72
CA VAL A 575 -3.74 12.77 19.34
C VAL A 575 -3.93 14.05 18.52
N GLY A 576 -4.51 15.11 19.10
CA GLY A 576 -4.71 16.41 18.43
C GLY A 576 -5.87 16.46 17.43
N LEU A 577 -6.75 15.44 17.39
CA LEU A 577 -7.93 15.39 16.53
C LEU A 577 -9.12 16.16 17.13
N TRP A 578 -9.31 16.08 18.44
CA TRP A 578 -10.36 16.77 19.17
C TRP A 578 -9.80 18.06 19.79
N THR A 579 -10.44 19.18 19.49
CA THR A 579 -10.02 20.52 19.92
C THR A 579 -11.16 21.23 20.69
N ASP A 580 -10.88 22.35 21.32
CA ASP A 580 -11.88 23.15 22.04
C ASP A 580 -12.96 23.78 21.11
N LYS A 581 -12.74 23.74 19.80
CA LYS A 581 -13.71 24.18 18.79
C LYS A 581 -14.75 23.11 18.47
N ASP A 582 -14.49 21.87 18.85
CA ASP A 582 -15.37 20.74 18.55
C ASP A 582 -16.54 20.69 19.53
N THR A 583 -17.68 20.27 19.03
CA THR A 583 -18.95 20.21 19.76
C THR A 583 -19.53 18.81 19.72
N ASP A 584 -20.63 18.58 20.41
CA ASP A 584 -21.33 17.27 20.40
C ASP A 584 -21.83 16.85 18.98
N ARG A 585 -21.79 17.76 17.99
CA ARG A 585 -22.04 17.40 16.58
C ARG A 585 -20.89 16.58 15.96
N ASN A 586 -19.69 16.67 16.52
CA ASN A 586 -18.50 16.00 16.00
C ASN A 586 -18.31 14.60 16.58
N ILE A 587 -19.16 14.18 17.51
CA ILE A 587 -19.18 12.85 18.10
C ILE A 587 -20.61 12.29 18.09
N ILE A 588 -20.72 10.99 17.82
CA ILE A 588 -22.00 10.29 17.84
C ILE A 588 -21.81 8.89 18.44
N SER A 589 -22.82 8.40 19.13
CA SER A 589 -22.83 7.01 19.62
C SER A 589 -23.31 6.04 18.53
N GLY A 590 -22.86 4.78 18.57
CA GLY A 590 -23.28 3.73 17.62
C GLY A 590 -24.80 3.56 17.52
N PRO A 591 -25.56 3.48 18.62
CA PRO A 591 -27.02 3.43 18.58
C PRO A 591 -27.67 4.65 17.90
N GLU A 592 -27.18 5.87 18.17
CA GLU A 592 -27.66 7.10 17.50
C GLU A 592 -27.31 7.08 16.02
N PHE A 593 -26.08 6.67 15.67
CA PHE A 593 -25.61 6.53 14.28
C PHE A 593 -26.46 5.51 13.51
N ALA A 594 -26.80 4.40 14.11
CA ALA A 594 -27.65 3.38 13.50
C ALA A 594 -29.09 3.86 13.26
N ALA A 595 -29.60 4.75 14.11
CA ALA A 595 -30.95 5.32 14.00
C ALA A 595 -31.09 6.39 12.90
N LEU A 596 -29.97 6.98 12.41
CA LEU A 596 -30.01 7.99 11.33
C LEU A 596 -30.49 7.37 10.01
N THR A 597 -31.32 8.09 9.29
CA THR A 597 -31.60 7.78 7.88
C THR A 597 -30.39 8.09 7.02
N ASP A 598 -30.30 7.51 5.81
CA ASP A 598 -29.15 7.75 4.93
C ASP A 598 -29.03 9.23 4.51
N ALA A 599 -30.15 9.92 4.34
CA ALA A 599 -30.13 11.36 4.02
C ALA A 599 -29.60 12.21 5.19
N GLN A 600 -29.96 11.87 6.43
CA GLN A 600 -29.43 12.53 7.63
C GLN A 600 -27.95 12.23 7.82
N LEU A 601 -27.55 10.98 7.61
CA LEU A 601 -26.16 10.55 7.69
C LEU A 601 -25.32 11.28 6.64
N ASP A 602 -25.78 11.35 5.41
CA ASP A 602 -25.09 12.07 4.32
C ASP A 602 -24.92 13.57 4.61
N ALA A 603 -25.81 14.19 5.38
CA ALA A 603 -25.67 15.57 5.81
C ALA A 603 -24.61 15.77 6.90
N LEU A 604 -24.44 14.80 7.79
CA LEU A 604 -23.60 14.91 9.00
C LEU A 604 -22.25 14.23 8.88
N VAL A 605 -22.11 13.27 7.95
CA VAL A 605 -20.95 12.36 7.89
C VAL A 605 -19.59 13.05 7.79
N MET A 606 -19.53 14.24 7.17
CA MET A 606 -18.27 15.00 7.08
C MET A 606 -17.91 15.66 8.42
N ASP A 607 -18.88 16.10 9.20
CA ASP A 607 -18.68 16.79 10.48
C ASP A 607 -18.32 15.80 11.61
N ILE A 608 -18.81 14.57 11.54
CA ILE A 608 -18.50 13.53 12.53
C ILE A 608 -17.01 13.22 12.52
N LYS A 609 -16.33 13.38 13.66
CA LYS A 609 -14.92 13.01 13.89
C LYS A 609 -14.80 11.70 14.65
N ILE A 610 -15.73 11.40 15.57
CA ILE A 610 -15.68 10.24 16.46
C ILE A 610 -17.01 9.50 16.44
N ILE A 611 -16.97 8.18 16.28
CA ILE A 611 -18.09 7.29 16.54
C ILE A 611 -17.70 6.40 17.71
N ALA A 612 -18.42 6.55 18.84
CA ALA A 612 -18.21 5.79 20.06
C ALA A 612 -19.20 4.63 20.15
N ARG A 613 -18.83 3.51 20.80
CA ARG A 613 -19.65 2.27 20.88
C ARG A 613 -20.13 1.79 19.51
N ALA A 614 -19.27 1.93 18.49
CA ALA A 614 -19.54 1.51 17.13
C ALA A 614 -19.60 -0.02 17.03
N ARG A 615 -20.58 -0.52 16.27
CA ARG A 615 -20.67 -1.92 15.88
C ARG A 615 -19.94 -2.16 14.55
N PRO A 616 -19.60 -3.39 14.19
CA PRO A 616 -18.95 -3.70 12.91
C PRO A 616 -19.70 -3.13 11.69
N MET A 617 -21.02 -3.23 11.68
CA MET A 617 -21.84 -2.73 10.58
C MET A 617 -21.91 -1.19 10.54
N ASP A 618 -21.76 -0.51 11.68
CA ASP A 618 -21.69 0.96 11.72
C ASP A 618 -20.42 1.46 11.07
N LYS A 619 -19.29 0.74 11.25
CA LYS A 619 -18.01 1.03 10.56
C LYS A 619 -18.19 0.93 9.04
N LYS A 620 -18.79 -0.14 8.54
CA LYS A 620 -19.08 -0.33 7.11
C LYS A 620 -19.99 0.77 6.56
N ARG A 621 -21.09 1.08 7.27
CA ARG A 621 -22.06 2.10 6.86
C ARG A 621 -21.44 3.50 6.78
N LEU A 622 -20.51 3.83 7.70
CA LEU A 622 -19.73 5.07 7.64
C LEU A 622 -18.93 5.16 6.35
N VAL A 623 -18.22 4.08 6.01
CA VAL A 623 -17.43 3.99 4.77
C VAL A 623 -18.31 4.24 3.55
N GLU A 624 -19.44 3.55 3.44
CA GLU A 624 -20.39 3.70 2.33
C GLU A 624 -20.95 5.13 2.24
N ALA A 625 -21.27 5.76 3.37
CA ALA A 625 -21.74 7.14 3.41
C ALA A 625 -20.68 8.16 2.93
N LEU A 626 -19.42 7.97 3.35
CA LEU A 626 -18.30 8.80 2.88
C LEU A 626 -18.03 8.59 1.38
N GLN A 627 -18.17 7.38 0.88
CA GLN A 627 -18.05 7.08 -0.55
C GLN A 627 -19.16 7.73 -1.37
N ARG A 628 -20.39 7.75 -0.89
CA ARG A 628 -21.49 8.52 -1.53
C ARG A 628 -21.17 10.01 -1.63
N LYS A 629 -20.37 10.57 -0.70
CA LYS A 629 -19.85 11.95 -0.75
C LYS A 629 -18.58 12.10 -1.62
N ASN A 630 -18.29 11.13 -2.48
CA ASN A 630 -17.10 11.09 -3.33
C ASN A 630 -15.77 11.17 -2.55
N GLN A 631 -15.75 10.75 -1.27
CA GLN A 631 -14.51 10.64 -0.52
C GLN A 631 -13.78 9.35 -0.85
N VAL A 632 -12.45 9.41 -0.92
CA VAL A 632 -11.59 8.23 -1.01
C VAL A 632 -11.26 7.81 0.42
N VAL A 633 -11.81 6.68 0.84
CA VAL A 633 -11.78 6.23 2.23
C VAL A 633 -10.75 5.12 2.41
N ALA A 634 -9.82 5.32 3.33
CA ALA A 634 -8.98 4.27 3.89
C ALA A 634 -9.52 3.89 5.28
N VAL A 635 -9.47 2.61 5.63
CA VAL A 635 -9.93 2.09 6.93
C VAL A 635 -8.82 1.30 7.56
N THR A 636 -8.52 1.53 8.84
CA THR A 636 -7.64 0.66 9.62
C THR A 636 -8.44 -0.29 10.50
N GLY A 637 -7.91 -1.48 10.72
CA GLY A 637 -8.51 -2.45 11.63
C GLY A 637 -7.56 -3.61 11.92
N ASP A 638 -7.72 -4.25 13.07
CA ASP A 638 -6.92 -5.39 13.52
C ASP A 638 -7.78 -6.62 13.85
N GLY A 639 -9.09 -6.42 14.05
CA GLY A 639 -10.02 -7.45 14.46
C GLY A 639 -10.90 -8.02 13.34
N THR A 640 -11.52 -9.16 13.61
CA THR A 640 -12.58 -9.74 12.76
C THR A 640 -13.76 -8.79 12.57
N ASN A 641 -14.03 -7.96 13.57
CA ASN A 641 -15.10 -6.95 13.54
C ASN A 641 -14.87 -5.86 12.50
N ASP A 642 -13.64 -5.66 12.05
CA ASP A 642 -13.27 -4.63 11.07
C ASP A 642 -13.34 -5.13 9.63
N ALA A 643 -13.33 -6.44 9.41
CA ALA A 643 -13.28 -7.03 8.07
C ALA A 643 -14.36 -6.51 7.11
N PRO A 644 -15.65 -6.31 7.51
CA PRO A 644 -16.65 -5.75 6.62
C PRO A 644 -16.33 -4.31 6.17
N ALA A 645 -15.75 -3.50 7.05
CA ALA A 645 -15.36 -2.12 6.76
C ALA A 645 -14.08 -2.06 5.91
N LEU A 646 -13.08 -2.90 6.22
CA LEU A 646 -11.85 -3.06 5.45
C LEU A 646 -12.14 -3.43 4.00
N LYS A 647 -13.04 -4.40 3.79
CA LYS A 647 -13.45 -4.85 2.44
C LYS A 647 -14.28 -3.81 1.69
N ALA A 648 -15.09 -3.01 2.38
CA ALA A 648 -15.92 -1.97 1.77
C ALA A 648 -15.12 -0.70 1.44
N ALA A 649 -14.00 -0.46 2.09
CA ALA A 649 -13.15 0.70 1.87
C ALA A 649 -12.54 0.73 0.47
N HIS A 650 -12.06 1.91 0.05
CA HIS A 650 -11.22 2.01 -1.14
C HIS A 650 -9.82 1.43 -0.90
N VAL A 651 -9.33 1.54 0.34
CA VAL A 651 -8.10 0.89 0.81
C VAL A 651 -8.33 0.38 2.22
N GLY A 652 -8.32 -0.94 2.39
CA GLY A 652 -8.31 -1.59 3.71
C GLY A 652 -6.88 -1.70 4.22
N LEU A 653 -6.64 -1.29 5.45
CA LEU A 653 -5.33 -1.29 6.12
C LEU A 653 -5.41 -2.20 7.35
N SER A 654 -4.81 -3.38 7.31
CA SER A 654 -4.71 -4.25 8.49
C SER A 654 -3.44 -3.97 9.26
N MET A 655 -3.47 -4.20 10.58
CA MET A 655 -2.27 -4.15 11.41
C MET A 655 -1.49 -5.46 11.34
N GLY A 656 -0.17 -5.42 11.57
CA GLY A 656 0.71 -6.59 11.53
C GLY A 656 0.32 -7.66 12.54
N ASP A 657 -0.11 -7.25 13.75
CA ASP A 657 -0.61 -8.14 14.80
C ASP A 657 -2.11 -8.45 14.66
N GLY A 658 -2.77 -7.90 13.64
CA GLY A 658 -4.18 -8.14 13.38
C GLY A 658 -4.49 -9.59 13.02
N THR A 659 -5.76 -9.98 13.18
CA THR A 659 -6.25 -11.32 12.86
C THR A 659 -6.09 -11.63 11.37
N SER A 660 -5.95 -12.92 11.03
CA SER A 660 -5.89 -13.37 9.63
C SER A 660 -7.08 -12.87 8.80
N VAL A 661 -8.25 -12.79 9.44
CA VAL A 661 -9.48 -12.24 8.83
C VAL A 661 -9.32 -10.78 8.42
N ALA A 662 -8.77 -9.94 9.31
CA ALA A 662 -8.52 -8.54 9.02
C ALA A 662 -7.47 -8.38 7.92
N LYS A 663 -6.38 -9.15 7.98
CA LYS A 663 -5.32 -9.15 6.98
C LYS A 663 -5.85 -9.53 5.60
N GLU A 664 -6.66 -10.58 5.50
CA GLU A 664 -7.21 -11.03 4.22
C GLU A 664 -8.24 -10.05 3.63
N ALA A 665 -9.02 -9.39 4.48
CA ALA A 665 -9.97 -8.36 4.06
C ALA A 665 -9.28 -7.06 3.61
N SER A 666 -7.99 -6.87 3.95
CA SER A 666 -7.23 -5.67 3.68
C SER A 666 -6.52 -5.68 2.32
N ASP A 667 -6.12 -4.49 1.88
CA ASP A 667 -5.33 -4.28 0.66
C ASP A 667 -3.85 -4.01 0.98
N ILE A 668 -3.55 -3.50 2.18
CA ILE A 668 -2.20 -3.25 2.69
C ILE A 668 -2.14 -3.71 4.15
N THR A 669 -1.06 -4.40 4.54
CA THR A 669 -0.77 -4.74 5.94
C THR A 669 0.36 -3.87 6.48
N ILE A 670 0.12 -3.22 7.62
CA ILE A 670 1.07 -2.33 8.33
C ILE A 670 1.88 -3.19 9.31
N ILE A 671 3.07 -3.61 8.92
CA ILE A 671 3.86 -4.63 9.63
C ILE A 671 4.25 -4.19 11.06
N ASP A 672 4.53 -2.92 11.27
CA ASP A 672 4.97 -2.34 12.54
C ASP A 672 3.84 -1.77 13.40
N ASN A 673 2.59 -1.96 13.00
CA ASN A 673 1.40 -1.44 13.66
C ASN A 673 1.43 0.11 13.88
N SER A 674 2.26 0.83 13.14
CA SER A 674 2.48 2.26 13.31
C SER A 674 1.60 3.11 12.39
N PHE A 675 0.90 4.09 12.96
CA PHE A 675 0.15 5.08 12.16
C PHE A 675 1.08 5.92 11.26
N LYS A 676 2.34 6.10 11.66
CA LYS A 676 3.37 6.76 10.85
C LYS A 676 3.62 6.04 9.52
N SER A 677 3.57 4.72 9.52
CA SER A 677 3.69 3.92 8.30
C SER A 677 2.52 4.11 7.35
N ILE A 678 1.31 4.40 7.88
CA ILE A 678 0.15 4.78 7.07
C ILE A 678 0.40 6.12 6.35
N CYS A 679 0.93 7.13 7.05
CA CYS A 679 1.30 8.42 6.43
C CYS A 679 2.34 8.22 5.32
N LYS A 680 3.33 7.35 5.54
CA LYS A 680 4.31 6.99 4.50
C LYS A 680 3.65 6.30 3.30
N ALA A 681 2.65 5.44 3.50
CA ALA A 681 1.91 4.83 2.40
C ALA A 681 1.18 5.88 1.54
N VAL A 682 0.57 6.89 2.16
CA VAL A 682 -0.01 8.04 1.44
C VAL A 682 1.06 8.78 0.64
N MET A 683 2.19 9.10 1.27
CA MET A 683 3.31 9.80 0.62
C MET A 683 3.82 9.02 -0.60
N TRP A 684 3.98 7.71 -0.49
CA TRP A 684 4.39 6.85 -1.61
C TRP A 684 3.36 6.82 -2.73
N GLY A 685 2.08 6.70 -2.40
CA GLY A 685 0.99 6.73 -3.39
C GLY A 685 0.92 8.06 -4.15
N ARG A 686 1.09 9.20 -3.47
CA ARG A 686 1.16 10.52 -4.10
C ARG A 686 2.39 10.66 -4.99
N SER A 687 3.55 10.18 -4.53
CA SER A 687 4.79 10.21 -5.29
C SER A 687 4.72 9.33 -6.55
N LEU A 688 4.09 8.15 -6.46
CA LEU A 688 3.82 7.28 -7.59
C LEU A 688 3.05 8.03 -8.69
N TYR A 689 1.96 8.67 -8.32
CA TYR A 689 1.12 9.41 -9.27
C TYR A 689 1.89 10.56 -9.94
N GLN A 690 2.66 11.33 -9.15
CA GLN A 690 3.49 12.40 -9.71
C GLN A 690 4.57 11.87 -10.67
N ASN A 691 5.19 10.72 -10.38
CA ASN A 691 6.19 10.12 -11.25
C ASN A 691 5.58 9.70 -12.59
N ILE A 692 4.37 9.16 -12.58
CA ILE A 692 3.62 8.82 -13.80
C ILE A 692 3.28 10.09 -14.59
N GLN A 693 2.84 11.16 -13.91
CA GLN A 693 2.59 12.45 -14.58
C GLN A 693 3.83 13.05 -15.24
N ARG A 694 5.00 12.96 -14.57
CA ARG A 694 6.28 13.42 -15.15
C ARG A 694 6.68 12.64 -16.40
N PHE A 695 6.48 11.34 -16.36
CA PHE A 695 6.71 10.49 -17.53
C PHE A 695 5.76 10.85 -18.68
N LEU A 696 4.46 10.96 -18.41
CA LEU A 696 3.47 11.37 -19.40
C LEU A 696 3.77 12.74 -20.01
N LEU A 697 4.15 13.71 -19.16
CA LEU A 697 4.56 15.04 -19.60
C LEU A 697 5.71 14.95 -20.61
N PHE A 698 6.74 14.18 -20.26
CA PHE A 698 7.90 13.99 -21.13
C PHE A 698 7.49 13.34 -22.45
N GLN A 699 6.86 12.18 -22.41
CA GLN A 699 6.50 11.39 -23.59
C GLN A 699 5.54 12.12 -24.52
N LEU A 700 4.47 12.74 -23.98
CA LEU A 700 3.53 13.49 -24.80
C LEU A 700 4.15 14.71 -25.47
N THR A 701 5.11 15.39 -24.79
CA THR A 701 5.83 16.51 -25.40
C THR A 701 6.68 16.04 -26.58
N VAL A 702 7.42 14.92 -26.42
CA VAL A 702 8.20 14.29 -27.50
C VAL A 702 7.30 13.95 -28.69
N ASN A 703 6.20 13.23 -28.42
CA ASN A 703 5.29 12.75 -29.46
C ASN A 703 4.59 13.90 -30.21
N VAL A 704 4.11 14.91 -29.49
CA VAL A 704 3.50 16.11 -30.13
C VAL A 704 4.50 16.83 -31.01
N THR A 705 5.74 17.04 -30.53
CA THR A 705 6.80 17.69 -31.32
C THR A 705 7.09 16.89 -32.58
N ALA A 706 7.29 15.58 -32.47
CA ALA A 706 7.62 14.71 -33.59
C ALA A 706 6.47 14.61 -34.60
N CYS A 707 5.22 14.42 -34.14
CA CYS A 707 4.03 14.38 -35.01
C CYS A 707 3.87 15.68 -35.81
N MET A 708 4.02 16.83 -35.15
CA MET A 708 3.90 18.12 -35.81
C MET A 708 5.03 18.36 -36.81
N LEU A 709 6.26 17.92 -36.49
CA LEU A 709 7.42 18.03 -37.41
C LEU A 709 7.21 17.18 -38.66
N VAL A 710 6.80 15.91 -38.50
CA VAL A 710 6.55 15.00 -39.64
C VAL A 710 5.36 15.51 -40.48
N LEU A 711 4.33 16.00 -39.84
CA LEU A 711 3.17 16.60 -40.54
C LEU A 711 3.56 17.82 -41.36
N CYS A 712 4.36 18.73 -40.77
CA CYS A 712 4.79 19.94 -41.44
C CYS A 712 5.73 19.61 -42.64
N GLY A 713 6.70 18.72 -42.46
CA GLY A 713 7.55 18.24 -43.55
C GLY A 713 6.77 17.60 -44.68
N ALA A 714 5.76 16.79 -44.35
CA ALA A 714 4.85 16.20 -45.36
C ALA A 714 4.09 17.25 -46.19
N LEU A 715 3.69 18.37 -45.58
CA LEU A 715 2.99 19.48 -46.24
C LEU A 715 3.95 20.40 -47.01
N MET A 716 5.20 20.52 -46.56
CA MET A 716 6.24 21.25 -47.28
C MET A 716 6.73 20.50 -48.54
N GLY A 717 6.40 19.20 -48.64
CA GLY A 717 6.83 18.39 -49.78
C GLY A 717 8.19 17.74 -49.60
N THR A 718 8.83 17.92 -48.41
CA THR A 718 10.11 17.30 -48.11
C THR A 718 9.95 15.76 -47.91
N GLU A 719 11.05 15.03 -48.14
CA GLU A 719 11.16 13.64 -47.66
C GLU A 719 10.96 13.62 -46.15
N ALA A 720 10.56 12.46 -45.59
CA ALA A 720 10.25 12.38 -44.14
C ALA A 720 11.40 12.94 -43.30
N PRO A 721 11.16 14.03 -42.53
CA PRO A 721 12.22 14.67 -41.73
C PRO A 721 12.71 13.78 -40.58
N LEU A 722 11.93 12.75 -40.22
CA LEU A 722 12.26 11.68 -39.31
C LEU A 722 11.83 10.35 -39.91
N THR A 723 12.72 9.36 -39.93
CA THR A 723 12.40 8.01 -40.46
C THR A 723 11.68 7.15 -39.43
N VAL A 724 11.01 6.08 -39.87
CA VAL A 724 10.35 5.11 -39.00
C VAL A 724 11.35 4.50 -38.01
N THR A 725 12.54 4.13 -38.46
CA THR A 725 13.61 3.55 -37.63
C THR A 725 14.11 4.51 -36.55
N GLN A 726 14.29 5.79 -36.89
CA GLN A 726 14.66 6.82 -35.91
C GLN A 726 13.58 7.02 -34.86
N MET A 727 12.31 7.01 -35.24
CA MET A 727 11.21 7.14 -34.31
C MET A 727 11.02 5.91 -33.41
N LEU A 728 11.20 4.72 -33.96
CA LEU A 728 11.24 3.51 -33.14
C LEU A 728 12.39 3.52 -32.14
N TRP A 729 13.55 4.08 -32.51
CA TRP A 729 14.65 4.31 -31.58
C TRP A 729 14.26 5.24 -30.43
N ILE A 730 13.62 6.38 -30.71
CA ILE A 730 13.18 7.35 -29.72
C ILE A 730 12.18 6.67 -28.78
N ASN A 731 11.12 6.07 -29.30
CA ASN A 731 10.08 5.44 -28.50
C ASN A 731 10.61 4.24 -27.71
N LEU A 732 11.46 3.40 -28.30
CA LEU A 732 11.99 2.21 -27.66
C LEU A 732 13.06 2.54 -26.62
N ILE A 733 14.08 3.31 -26.99
CA ILE A 733 15.25 3.50 -26.13
C ILE A 733 15.04 4.72 -25.23
N MET A 734 14.73 5.87 -25.81
CA MET A 734 14.62 7.09 -25.03
C MET A 734 13.40 7.07 -24.10
N ASP A 735 12.21 6.77 -24.61
CA ASP A 735 10.98 6.81 -23.83
C ASP A 735 10.91 5.68 -22.79
N THR A 736 11.31 4.45 -23.17
CA THR A 736 11.32 3.32 -22.25
C THR A 736 12.29 3.51 -21.09
N PHE A 737 13.52 3.93 -21.40
CA PHE A 737 14.51 4.20 -20.34
C PHE A 737 14.16 5.46 -19.54
N ALA A 738 13.61 6.50 -20.17
CA ALA A 738 13.11 7.67 -19.47
C ALA A 738 11.96 7.30 -18.50
N ALA A 739 11.05 6.41 -18.92
CA ALA A 739 9.99 5.88 -18.07
C ALA A 739 10.57 5.20 -16.82
N MET A 740 11.56 4.32 -16.99
CA MET A 740 12.24 3.65 -15.89
C MET A 740 12.96 4.63 -14.97
N ALA A 741 13.62 5.64 -15.54
CA ALA A 741 14.31 6.69 -14.78
C ALA A 741 13.35 7.51 -13.93
N LEU A 742 12.23 7.95 -14.50
CA LEU A 742 11.22 8.77 -13.84
C LEU A 742 10.39 7.94 -12.84
N ALA A 743 10.09 6.67 -13.14
CA ALA A 743 9.42 5.75 -12.21
C ALA A 743 10.25 5.47 -10.96
N SER A 744 11.57 5.46 -11.07
CA SER A 744 12.50 5.16 -9.97
C SER A 744 12.81 6.34 -9.05
N LEU A 745 12.25 7.53 -9.29
CA LEU A 745 12.52 8.73 -8.49
C LEU A 745 12.14 8.52 -7.00
N PRO A 746 12.95 9.07 -6.07
CA PRO A 746 12.61 9.03 -4.65
C PRO A 746 11.38 9.89 -4.36
N PRO A 747 10.62 9.58 -3.29
CA PRO A 747 9.50 10.41 -2.88
C PRO A 747 9.99 11.78 -2.43
N SER A 748 9.13 12.76 -2.58
CA SER A 748 9.33 14.08 -2.00
C SER A 748 8.41 14.23 -0.80
N GLU A 749 8.92 14.57 0.38
CA GLU A 749 8.08 14.89 1.55
C GLU A 749 7.13 16.06 1.26
N ALA A 750 7.50 16.93 0.33
CA ALA A 750 6.66 18.04 -0.10
C ALA A 750 5.28 17.61 -0.64
N VAL A 751 5.12 16.36 -1.09
CA VAL A 751 3.81 15.86 -1.56
C VAL A 751 2.76 15.78 -0.43
N MET A 752 3.20 15.79 0.84
CA MET A 752 2.32 15.82 1.99
C MET A 752 1.79 17.22 2.30
N ASN A 753 2.32 18.26 1.64
CA ASN A 753 1.78 19.62 1.72
C ASN A 753 0.67 19.88 0.69
N ASP A 754 0.53 18.98 -0.28
CA ASP A 754 -0.50 19.08 -1.32
C ASP A 754 -1.84 18.53 -0.80
N ARG A 755 -2.97 19.09 -1.27
CA ARG A 755 -4.29 18.54 -1.00
C ARG A 755 -4.50 17.22 -1.77
N PRO A 756 -5.33 16.28 -1.26
CA PRO A 756 -5.66 15.07 -1.98
C PRO A 756 -6.28 15.41 -3.34
N ARG A 757 -5.90 14.63 -4.36
CA ARG A 757 -6.49 14.76 -5.70
C ARG A 757 -7.93 14.26 -5.73
N ASP A 758 -8.74 14.81 -6.62
CA ASP A 758 -10.02 14.21 -6.96
C ASP A 758 -9.77 12.88 -7.72
N ARG A 759 -10.39 11.78 -7.27
CA ARG A 759 -10.28 10.44 -7.89
C ARG A 759 -10.69 10.43 -9.37
N ARG A 760 -11.65 11.30 -9.74
CA ARG A 760 -12.18 11.42 -11.12
C ARG A 760 -11.36 12.37 -11.99
N ALA A 761 -10.41 13.12 -11.41
CA ALA A 761 -9.58 14.03 -12.19
C ALA A 761 -8.74 13.24 -13.19
N PHE A 762 -8.75 13.72 -14.44
CA PHE A 762 -7.93 13.14 -15.49
C PHE A 762 -6.46 13.38 -15.19
N ILE A 763 -5.60 12.41 -15.51
CA ILE A 763 -4.18 12.45 -15.16
C ILE A 763 -3.46 13.65 -15.78
N ILE A 764 -3.86 14.07 -16.98
CA ILE A 764 -3.35 15.28 -17.63
C ILE A 764 -4.12 16.48 -17.09
N ASN A 765 -3.52 17.23 -16.19
CA ASN A 765 -4.08 18.47 -15.65
C ASN A 765 -3.78 19.67 -16.53
N ARG A 766 -4.44 20.82 -16.27
CA ARG A 766 -4.27 22.04 -17.04
C ARG A 766 -2.80 22.55 -17.11
N PRO A 767 -2.04 22.60 -16.00
CA PRO A 767 -0.62 22.98 -16.04
C PRO A 767 0.20 22.06 -16.94
N MET A 768 -0.05 20.75 -16.85
CA MET A 768 0.65 19.75 -17.66
C MET A 768 0.34 19.92 -19.16
N LEU A 769 -0.96 20.14 -19.50
CA LEU A 769 -1.35 20.39 -20.87
C LEU A 769 -0.72 21.69 -21.42
N ALA A 770 -0.68 22.76 -20.62
CA ALA A 770 -0.03 24.01 -21.00
C ALA A 770 1.48 23.82 -21.25
N GLU A 771 2.15 22.99 -20.44
CA GLU A 771 3.58 22.69 -20.63
C GLU A 771 3.80 21.82 -21.88
N ILE A 772 2.97 20.79 -22.12
CA ILE A 772 3.06 19.94 -23.33
C ILE A 772 2.90 20.81 -24.59
N VAL A 773 1.86 21.64 -24.65
CA VAL A 773 1.60 22.48 -25.82
C VAL A 773 2.62 23.61 -25.95
N GLY A 774 2.99 24.25 -24.83
CA GLY A 774 3.96 25.37 -24.84
C GLY A 774 5.36 24.92 -25.19
N VAL A 775 5.90 23.92 -24.50
CA VAL A 775 7.27 23.43 -24.74
C VAL A 775 7.34 22.64 -26.04
N GLY A 776 6.35 21.75 -26.29
CA GLY A 776 6.28 20.99 -27.55
C GLY A 776 6.12 21.94 -28.76
N GLY A 777 5.28 22.98 -28.64
CA GLY A 777 5.15 24.00 -29.67
C GLY A 777 6.42 24.81 -29.89
N PHE A 778 7.18 25.12 -28.85
CA PHE A 778 8.49 25.79 -28.98
C PHE A 778 9.51 24.89 -29.68
N PHE A 779 9.63 23.62 -29.31
CA PHE A 779 10.53 22.68 -29.96
C PHE A 779 10.14 22.46 -31.41
N PHE A 780 8.84 22.31 -31.68
CA PHE A 780 8.33 22.25 -33.06
C PHE A 780 8.72 23.47 -33.88
N ALA A 781 8.48 24.68 -33.38
CA ALA A 781 8.84 25.89 -34.10
C ALA A 781 10.36 26.02 -34.39
N LEU A 782 11.18 25.60 -33.41
CA LEU A 782 12.63 25.57 -33.58
C LEU A 782 13.03 24.60 -34.69
N LEU A 783 12.51 23.37 -34.66
CA LEU A 783 12.88 22.31 -35.61
C LEU A 783 12.37 22.57 -37.03
N VAL A 784 11.16 23.18 -37.16
CA VAL A 784 10.62 23.57 -38.45
C VAL A 784 11.40 24.74 -39.04
N ALA A 785 11.84 25.72 -38.22
CA ALA A 785 12.70 26.79 -38.68
C ALA A 785 14.04 26.24 -39.19
N LEU A 786 14.63 25.25 -38.51
CA LEU A 786 15.84 24.58 -38.98
C LEU A 786 15.60 23.79 -40.27
N LEU A 787 14.48 23.05 -40.37
CA LEU A 787 14.11 22.31 -41.57
C LEU A 787 13.93 23.24 -42.76
N TYR A 788 13.28 24.40 -42.57
CA TYR A 788 13.10 25.41 -43.58
C TYR A 788 14.45 25.99 -44.06
N ILE A 789 15.41 26.24 -43.13
CA ILE A 789 16.76 26.70 -43.48
C ILE A 789 17.48 25.62 -44.27
N PHE A 790 17.43 24.36 -43.87
CA PHE A 790 18.07 23.24 -44.57
C PHE A 790 17.50 23.00 -46.00
N GLU A 791 16.20 23.27 -46.16
CA GLU A 791 15.56 23.17 -47.47
C GLU A 791 15.98 24.31 -48.46
N HIS A 792 16.38 25.47 -47.92
CA HIS A 792 16.70 26.66 -48.73
C HIS A 792 18.18 27.06 -48.72
N ALA A 793 19.05 26.26 -48.07
CA ALA A 793 20.47 26.53 -48.01
C ALA A 793 21.25 25.24 -47.79
N ASP A 794 22.38 25.07 -48.48
CA ASP A 794 23.30 23.92 -48.27
C ASP A 794 24.14 24.15 -47.01
N ILE A 795 23.90 23.37 -45.98
CA ILE A 795 24.55 23.47 -44.66
C ILE A 795 25.56 22.33 -44.51
N GLN A 796 26.82 22.61 -44.67
CA GLN A 796 27.90 21.63 -44.43
C GLN A 796 28.37 21.57 -42.96
N GLN A 797 28.09 22.61 -42.18
CA GLN A 797 28.34 22.73 -40.73
C GLN A 797 27.31 23.65 -40.09
N LEU A 798 26.96 23.40 -38.81
CA LEU A 798 26.03 24.28 -38.08
C LEU A 798 26.47 25.73 -37.96
N THR A 799 27.78 26.02 -38.06
CA THR A 799 28.31 27.39 -38.09
C THR A 799 27.88 28.14 -39.33
N ASP A 800 27.55 27.47 -40.43
CA ASP A 800 27.14 28.08 -41.69
C ASP A 800 25.78 28.74 -41.59
N ILE A 801 24.94 28.32 -40.61
CA ILE A 801 23.64 28.95 -40.31
C ILE A 801 23.79 30.46 -40.01
N VAL A 802 24.90 30.91 -39.44
CA VAL A 802 25.11 32.34 -39.12
C VAL A 802 25.31 33.20 -40.37
N ARG A 803 25.70 32.59 -41.50
CA ARG A 803 26.00 33.26 -42.75
C ARG A 803 25.09 32.83 -43.91
N VAL A 804 23.99 32.21 -43.60
CA VAL A 804 23.03 31.64 -44.55
C VAL A 804 22.48 32.73 -45.48
N GLN A 805 22.54 32.46 -46.79
CA GLN A 805 21.76 33.16 -47.82
C GLN A 805 20.65 32.19 -48.25
N ILE A 806 19.41 32.56 -48.01
CA ILE A 806 18.22 31.78 -48.39
C ILE A 806 18.10 31.84 -49.91
N GLY A 807 18.27 30.67 -50.55
CA GLY A 807 18.19 30.49 -52.01
C GLY A 807 16.87 29.85 -52.44
N GLU A 808 16.87 29.31 -53.65
CA GLU A 808 15.75 28.45 -54.09
C GLU A 808 15.75 27.13 -53.33
N SER A 809 14.55 26.50 -53.20
CA SER A 809 14.36 25.22 -52.49
C SER A 809 15.21 24.12 -53.11
N SER A 810 16.00 23.43 -52.30
CA SER A 810 16.88 22.30 -52.65
C SER A 810 16.50 21.07 -51.87
N THR A 811 16.92 19.91 -52.32
CA THR A 811 16.72 18.66 -51.58
C THR A 811 17.58 18.63 -50.33
N VAL A 812 16.96 18.39 -49.17
CA VAL A 812 17.71 18.33 -47.88
C VAL A 812 18.68 17.15 -47.90
N THR A 813 19.90 17.38 -47.51
CA THR A 813 20.99 16.39 -47.54
C THR A 813 20.87 15.40 -46.35
N PRO A 814 21.44 14.19 -46.48
CA PRO A 814 21.47 13.23 -45.35
C PRO A 814 22.21 13.77 -44.10
N TYR A 815 23.18 14.69 -44.30
CA TYR A 815 23.89 15.34 -43.20
C TYR A 815 22.97 16.28 -42.41
N GLU A 816 22.16 17.08 -43.10
CA GLU A 816 21.21 18.02 -42.53
C GLU A 816 20.08 17.28 -41.81
N LEU A 817 19.59 16.19 -42.36
CA LEU A 817 18.61 15.32 -41.68
C LEU A 817 19.19 14.70 -40.40
N THR A 818 20.49 14.32 -40.42
CA THR A 818 21.17 13.81 -39.25
C THR A 818 21.33 14.88 -38.15
N LEU A 819 21.65 16.13 -38.57
CA LEU A 819 21.70 17.29 -37.68
C LEU A 819 20.32 17.53 -37.03
N LEU A 820 19.25 17.57 -37.84
CA LEU A 820 17.88 17.77 -37.36
C LEU A 820 17.48 16.72 -36.33
N PHE A 821 17.71 15.44 -36.66
CA PHE A 821 17.43 14.32 -35.80
C PHE A 821 18.24 14.40 -34.48
N THR A 822 19.54 14.69 -34.55
CA THR A 822 20.40 14.79 -33.37
C THR A 822 19.99 15.97 -32.47
N ILE A 823 19.62 17.12 -33.05
CA ILE A 823 19.08 18.27 -32.32
C ILE A 823 17.75 17.89 -31.63
N PHE A 824 16.86 17.19 -32.34
CA PHE A 824 15.64 16.68 -31.79
C PHE A 824 15.90 15.83 -30.55
N VAL A 825 16.75 14.81 -30.65
CA VAL A 825 17.04 13.90 -29.51
C VAL A 825 17.70 14.66 -28.36
N MET A 826 18.66 15.54 -28.62
CA MET A 826 19.39 16.26 -27.57
C MET A 826 18.54 17.31 -26.85
N THR A 827 17.62 17.99 -27.53
CA THR A 827 16.65 18.90 -26.87
C THR A 827 15.73 18.16 -25.94
N HIS A 828 15.23 17.00 -26.34
CA HIS A 828 14.38 16.15 -25.50
C HIS A 828 15.18 15.46 -24.37
N PHE A 829 16.44 15.10 -24.61
CA PHE A 829 17.34 14.62 -23.57
C PHE A 829 17.49 15.63 -22.41
N PHE A 830 17.71 16.89 -22.70
CA PHE A 830 17.78 17.93 -21.67
C PHE A 830 16.40 18.23 -21.06
N TYR A 831 15.32 18.11 -21.84
CA TYR A 831 13.96 18.25 -21.35
C TYR A 831 13.57 17.16 -20.33
N LEU A 832 14.16 15.96 -20.37
CA LEU A 832 13.94 14.90 -19.37
C LEU A 832 14.20 15.39 -17.93
N PHE A 833 15.24 16.21 -17.75
CA PHE A 833 15.55 16.80 -16.45
C PHE A 833 14.52 17.85 -16.03
N ASN A 834 13.95 18.59 -16.98
CA ASN A 834 12.86 19.53 -16.72
C ASN A 834 11.58 18.80 -16.35
N ALA A 835 11.20 17.77 -17.08
CA ALA A 835 10.05 16.95 -16.80
C ALA A 835 10.13 16.31 -15.40
N ARG A 836 11.32 15.82 -14.99
CA ARG A 836 11.56 15.33 -13.62
C ARG A 836 11.23 16.37 -12.56
N ALA A 837 11.56 17.63 -12.81
CA ALA A 837 11.34 18.71 -11.85
C ALA A 837 9.89 19.26 -11.85
N PHE A 838 9.01 18.76 -12.73
CA PHE A 838 7.61 19.14 -12.76
C PHE A 838 6.93 18.88 -11.40
N ALA A 839 6.16 19.84 -10.90
CA ALA A 839 5.45 19.82 -9.63
C ALA A 839 6.32 19.56 -8.36
N THR A 840 7.65 19.84 -8.43
CA THR A 840 8.53 19.65 -7.26
C THR A 840 8.90 20.95 -6.57
N HIS A 841 8.69 22.10 -7.20
CA HIS A 841 9.23 23.41 -6.76
C HIS A 841 10.75 23.41 -6.52
N ARG A 842 11.46 22.45 -7.13
CA ARG A 842 12.93 22.30 -7.02
C ARG A 842 13.57 22.50 -8.38
N SER A 843 14.85 22.92 -8.35
CA SER A 843 15.69 23.02 -9.57
C SER A 843 15.78 21.69 -10.31
N ALA A 844 15.79 21.74 -11.67
CA ALA A 844 16.04 20.58 -12.51
C ALA A 844 17.45 19.99 -12.31
N LEU A 845 18.39 20.77 -11.79
CA LEU A 845 19.77 20.35 -11.51
C LEU A 845 19.93 19.69 -10.13
N HIS A 846 18.87 19.63 -9.30
CA HIS A 846 18.93 18.97 -8.01
C HIS A 846 18.86 17.44 -8.16
N LEU A 847 20.00 16.78 -8.41
CA LEU A 847 20.10 15.34 -8.72
C LEU A 847 20.34 14.44 -7.50
N LYS A 848 20.21 14.96 -6.27
CA LYS A 848 20.43 14.18 -5.04
C LYS A 848 19.43 13.01 -4.96
N GLY A 849 19.94 11.77 -4.83
CA GLY A 849 19.11 10.55 -4.77
C GLY A 849 18.65 10.00 -6.13
N CYS A 850 18.97 10.64 -7.26
CA CYS A 850 18.55 10.27 -8.61
C CYS A 850 19.61 9.46 -9.38
N LYS A 851 20.33 8.53 -8.71
CA LYS A 851 21.40 7.72 -9.36
C LYS A 851 20.90 6.97 -10.59
N GLY A 852 19.69 6.41 -10.54
CA GLY A 852 19.07 5.74 -11.68
C GLY A 852 18.87 6.67 -12.90
N LEU A 853 18.37 7.88 -12.66
CA LEU A 853 18.21 8.88 -13.72
C LEU A 853 19.54 9.24 -14.39
N ILE A 854 20.60 9.47 -13.60
CA ILE A 854 21.93 9.80 -14.13
C ILE A 854 22.48 8.66 -14.98
N PHE A 855 22.40 7.42 -14.46
CA PHE A 855 22.86 6.24 -15.21
C PHE A 855 22.13 6.09 -16.54
N ILE A 856 20.81 6.21 -16.54
CA ILE A 856 19.97 6.07 -17.72
C ILE A 856 20.21 7.22 -18.69
N SER A 857 20.32 8.46 -18.22
CA SER A 857 20.64 9.60 -19.08
C SER A 857 21.99 9.42 -19.76
N THR A 858 23.00 8.95 -19.03
CA THR A 858 24.31 8.63 -19.62
C THR A 858 24.19 7.53 -20.68
N LEU A 859 23.39 6.49 -20.41
CA LEU A 859 23.14 5.42 -21.37
C LEU A 859 22.48 5.94 -22.66
N ILE A 860 21.43 6.76 -22.54
CA ILE A 860 20.74 7.38 -23.69
C ILE A 860 21.74 8.22 -24.50
N PHE A 861 22.55 9.05 -23.85
CA PHE A 861 23.55 9.89 -24.52
C PHE A 861 24.58 9.04 -25.27
N VAL A 862 25.18 8.05 -24.63
CA VAL A 862 26.19 7.16 -25.23
C VAL A 862 25.60 6.40 -26.41
N THR A 863 24.39 5.87 -26.27
CA THR A 863 23.75 5.15 -27.38
C THR A 863 23.41 6.06 -28.57
N GLN A 864 23.02 7.32 -28.32
CA GLN A 864 22.83 8.30 -29.38
C GLN A 864 24.14 8.59 -30.15
N VAL A 865 25.23 8.78 -29.42
CA VAL A 865 26.56 9.00 -30.08
C VAL A 865 26.96 7.75 -30.88
N CYS A 866 26.79 6.54 -30.31
CA CYS A 866 27.09 5.30 -31.01
C CYS A 866 26.26 5.14 -32.31
N MET A 867 25.00 5.54 -32.28
CA MET A 867 24.11 5.44 -33.44
C MET A 867 24.55 6.34 -34.58
N VAL A 868 24.99 7.56 -34.27
CA VAL A 868 25.41 8.53 -35.27
C VAL A 868 26.85 8.26 -35.79
N GLU A 869 27.74 7.72 -34.93
CA GLU A 869 29.17 7.62 -35.28
C GLU A 869 29.64 6.23 -35.73
N LEU A 870 28.87 5.12 -35.41
CA LEU A 870 29.29 3.77 -35.79
C LEU A 870 28.83 3.39 -37.20
N PRO A 871 29.76 3.15 -38.19
CA PRO A 871 29.38 2.92 -39.59
C PRO A 871 28.41 1.75 -39.85
N GLY A 872 28.44 0.72 -38.99
CA GLY A 872 27.51 -0.43 -39.08
C GLY A 872 26.10 -0.08 -38.65
N VAL A 873 25.93 0.84 -37.72
CA VAL A 873 24.64 1.26 -37.15
C VAL A 873 24.02 2.38 -37.98
N GLN A 874 24.82 3.27 -38.52
CA GLN A 874 24.38 4.40 -39.34
C GLN A 874 23.43 3.98 -40.48
N ARG A 875 23.76 2.88 -41.16
CA ARG A 875 22.97 2.36 -42.29
C ARG A 875 21.54 1.94 -41.90
N PHE A 876 21.34 1.45 -40.66
CA PHE A 876 20.02 1.08 -40.17
C PHE A 876 19.11 2.27 -39.87
N PHE A 877 19.74 3.38 -39.41
CA PHE A 877 19.02 4.59 -39.01
C PHE A 877 19.04 5.70 -40.05
N ASN A 878 19.65 5.45 -41.21
CA ASN A 878 19.80 6.41 -42.28
C ASN A 878 20.42 7.74 -41.79
N VAL A 879 21.53 7.64 -41.03
CA VAL A 879 22.29 8.76 -40.48
C VAL A 879 23.72 8.72 -40.94
N VAL A 880 24.40 9.89 -40.91
CA VAL A 880 25.83 10.03 -41.25
C VAL A 880 26.58 10.63 -40.09
N SER A 881 27.93 10.41 -40.05
CA SER A 881 28.77 10.95 -38.99
C SER A 881 28.77 12.47 -38.99
N LEU A 882 28.65 13.05 -37.79
CA LEU A 882 28.67 14.50 -37.57
C LEU A 882 30.07 14.99 -37.23
N LYS A 883 30.38 16.23 -37.61
CA LYS A 883 31.66 16.86 -37.23
C LYS A 883 31.70 17.12 -35.71
N PRO A 884 32.85 16.98 -35.05
CA PRO A 884 32.99 17.21 -33.61
C PRO A 884 32.54 18.60 -33.13
N LEU A 885 32.70 19.63 -33.97
CA LEU A 885 32.23 20.96 -33.65
C LEU A 885 30.71 21.07 -33.62
N ASP A 886 30.00 20.37 -34.52
CA ASP A 886 28.54 20.33 -34.57
C ASP A 886 27.99 19.62 -33.37
N TRP A 887 28.59 18.51 -32.92
CA TRP A 887 28.25 17.88 -31.63
C TRP A 887 28.35 18.85 -30.46
N LEU A 888 29.43 19.63 -30.37
CA LEU A 888 29.60 20.63 -29.32
C LEU A 888 28.51 21.70 -29.37
N ILE A 889 28.19 22.21 -30.55
CA ILE A 889 27.15 23.23 -30.76
C ILE A 889 25.77 22.65 -30.38
N ILE A 890 25.45 21.41 -30.78
CA ILE A 890 24.21 20.75 -30.45
C ILE A 890 24.06 20.56 -28.95
N ILE A 891 25.09 20.05 -28.27
CA ILE A 891 25.05 19.83 -26.82
C ILE A 891 24.85 21.14 -26.07
N VAL A 892 25.66 22.17 -26.40
CA VAL A 892 25.55 23.47 -25.76
C VAL A 892 24.21 24.13 -26.06
N GLY A 893 23.79 24.17 -27.33
CA GLY A 893 22.52 24.74 -27.76
C GLY A 893 21.30 24.04 -27.13
N SER A 894 21.27 22.73 -27.16
CA SER A 894 20.18 21.97 -26.53
C SER A 894 20.13 22.11 -24.99
N SER A 895 21.26 22.35 -24.33
CA SER A 895 21.32 22.58 -22.88
C SER A 895 20.57 23.86 -22.45
N PHE A 896 20.35 24.82 -23.35
CA PHE A 896 19.57 26.02 -23.06
C PHE A 896 18.14 25.71 -22.59
N VAL A 897 17.61 24.57 -22.95
CA VAL A 897 16.32 24.08 -22.46
C VAL A 897 16.30 24.02 -20.93
N LEU A 898 17.38 23.57 -20.28
CA LEU A 898 17.54 23.57 -18.82
C LEU A 898 17.61 24.99 -18.26
N TRP A 899 18.48 25.83 -18.87
CA TRP A 899 18.78 27.16 -18.38
C TRP A 899 17.57 28.12 -18.47
N ILE A 900 16.79 28.04 -19.55
CA ILE A 900 15.55 28.82 -19.70
C ILE A 900 14.58 28.54 -18.55
N ARG A 901 14.40 27.27 -18.17
CA ARG A 901 13.52 26.91 -17.06
C ARG A 901 14.07 27.39 -15.71
N GLU A 902 15.37 27.21 -15.46
CA GLU A 902 16.00 27.69 -14.22
C GLU A 902 15.87 29.20 -14.07
N LEU A 903 16.14 29.96 -15.15
CA LEU A 903 15.94 31.42 -15.17
C LEU A 903 14.47 31.79 -14.90
N TRP A 904 13.52 31.09 -15.54
CA TRP A 904 12.10 31.32 -15.33
C TRP A 904 11.71 31.04 -13.87
N SER A 905 12.18 29.95 -13.29
CA SER A 905 11.93 29.59 -11.89
C SER A 905 12.49 30.61 -10.91
N LEU A 906 13.70 31.17 -11.19
CA LEU A 906 14.32 32.23 -10.37
C LEU A 906 13.57 33.56 -10.44
N LEU A 907 12.99 33.88 -11.58
CA LEU A 907 12.23 35.11 -11.77
C LEU A 907 10.82 35.05 -11.14
N TRP A 908 10.18 33.88 -11.16
CA TRP A 908 8.81 33.70 -10.69
C TRP A 908 8.69 33.26 -9.22
N ASN A 909 9.64 32.51 -8.65
CA ASN A 909 9.68 32.13 -7.22
C ASN A 909 10.04 33.28 -6.29
N LYS A 910 10.28 34.49 -6.80
CA LYS A 910 10.46 35.71 -5.98
C LYS A 910 9.13 36.44 -5.66
N LYS A 911 8.01 35.89 -6.09
CA LYS A 911 6.67 36.32 -5.70
C LYS A 911 5.99 35.21 -4.91
#